data_8ab02fe915b3fc501218195851d7b24e
#
_entry.id   8ab02fe915b3fc501218195851d7b24e
#
_cell.length_a   1.000
_cell.length_b   1.000
_cell.length_c   1.000
_cell.angle_alpha   90.00
_cell.angle_beta   90.00
_cell.angle_gamma   90.00
#
_symmetry.space_group_name_H-M   'P 1'
#
loop_
_entity.id
_entity.type
_entity.pdbx_description
1 polymer ?
#
loop_
_entity_poly.entity_id
_entity_poly.type
_entity_poly.pdbx_seq_one_letter_code
_entity_poly.pdbx_strand_id
1 'polypeptide(L)'
;MTIQRHFILFILSLLVIAPSIAHQKPYVINFARDKYHAANKNWAIGQDEKGITYFGNDIGLLEFDGIEWKNYQMPNSSLIRSLAVESHSTIYVGALGELGRWDRNQAGKLQYTSFKNMLPPKSLENESFWRIWIDNDKVYFQSFSNIYVYDHHTIQQLTTPKGFLLLTKVRNEYWVQEMYGSLYQLANKQLKKIKGSEFLNGTLTRVILPYGKERYLIGTSTGEIYLYDRKNFIPWNNSLSKLLNGQELNCGIYCAKRNTYYLGTQLSGIYEVDRQGNVLNHFHAANSLQNNTILSLYEDQQNNIWVAMDRGLAYIRYTNKLSYYHTTEGISSAVYTATLWNDYLFIGTNQGVYFVHKEKTKDLEMFSSMKFLKGTEGQVWAFKQIDGQLFCCHNKGLLEIRPDFSIHQPYRIDIGVFKMLETNYNEKEINILVTYKEVYIINKKTKDVHIIREIPDPINEAEIDHLGNIWLGTVNNGVYKCRLNEEMNAFRYYTYYGHKKDKTLPKHLQICKASGRIFFLGNDQFYAYNENKDNLQSSPLLNQCFKNINSLKRIVPINHEASWAITSSSVYRFFYDGYIARIQEAYKIEADNLSLITASENISVLNDSLSLICLDTGFIIHNSPKSKQSNNISLTPPNLEYIRTGKDNSINNNLLNKDIKIAYQDNTVTIGFSVNDAFAKNLFVEYLLEDVDSTWSQAKKQNYISYARLPHGKYTLRLHSTDGLNNYSDDTIIHFRILPPWYLTSWWYLVCTLLIIASFFAIFLLMKKQLQAKNLKRMKIKETEFLRQMNEQLQNEIERKNAELFTQASFIIQKNELILNLKRIVDEICSKNTQKALIPLYQKINHLLANNLNTEDDWKIFLIKFEQKHHNFFKTLKEHYPQLTTNDLRLCACLKLNMDTKDTASLMNLSIRSIENNRYRLRKKLNLKSTQNLNDFFLTIN
;
A
#
# COMPACT_ATOMS: atom_id res chain seq x y z
N MET A 1 47.99 -35.31 -22.79
CA MET A 1 46.53 -35.55 -22.92
C MET A 1 45.80 -35.59 -21.59
N THR A 2 46.35 -36.02 -20.49
CA THR A 2 45.68 -36.08 -19.16
C THR A 2 45.51 -34.69 -18.50
N ILE A 3 46.45 -33.80 -18.59
CA ILE A 3 46.38 -32.42 -17.99
C ILE A 3 45.33 -31.55 -18.70
N GLN A 4 45.20 -31.66 -20.02
CA GLN A 4 44.14 -30.93 -20.75
C GLN A 4 42.73 -31.42 -20.41
N ARG A 5 42.56 -32.70 -20.12
CA ARG A 5 41.26 -33.27 -19.70
C ARG A 5 40.82 -32.81 -18.30
N HIS A 6 41.78 -32.64 -17.37
CA HIS A 6 41.50 -32.12 -16.04
C HIS A 6 41.24 -30.61 -16.05
N PHE A 7 41.91 -29.87 -16.95
CA PHE A 7 41.67 -28.44 -17.13
C PHE A 7 40.29 -28.16 -17.76
N ILE A 8 39.86 -28.98 -18.72
CA ILE A 8 38.52 -28.89 -19.32
C ILE A 8 37.45 -29.32 -18.31
N LEU A 9 37.66 -30.32 -17.47
CA LEU A 9 36.77 -30.71 -16.39
C LEU A 9 36.71 -29.63 -15.29
N PHE A 10 37.81 -28.94 -15.01
CA PHE A 10 37.83 -27.80 -14.06
C PHE A 10 37.12 -26.57 -14.63
N ILE A 11 37.27 -26.28 -15.93
CA ILE A 11 36.51 -25.21 -16.60
C ILE A 11 35.03 -25.59 -16.72
N LEU A 12 34.68 -26.85 -16.96
CA LEU A 12 33.29 -27.32 -16.94
C LEU A 12 32.68 -27.30 -15.54
N SER A 13 33.44 -27.52 -14.48
CA SER A 13 32.97 -27.40 -13.10
C SER A 13 32.78 -25.91 -12.67
N LEU A 14 33.54 -24.97 -13.26
CA LEU A 14 33.35 -23.52 -13.06
C LEU A 14 32.18 -22.94 -13.86
N LEU A 15 31.74 -23.62 -14.93
CA LEU A 15 30.60 -23.23 -15.76
C LEU A 15 29.22 -23.70 -15.22
N VAL A 16 29.19 -24.52 -14.16
CA VAL A 16 27.97 -25.06 -13.55
C VAL A 16 27.63 -24.38 -12.22
N ILE A 17 28.37 -23.37 -11.81
CA ILE A 17 27.88 -22.45 -10.77
C ILE A 17 27.07 -21.34 -11.47
N ALA A 18 25.99 -21.74 -12.11
CA ALA A 18 24.87 -20.80 -12.29
C ALA A 18 24.46 -20.35 -10.85
N PRO A 19 24.46 -19.06 -10.53
CA PRO A 19 23.95 -18.64 -9.24
C PRO A 19 22.53 -19.19 -9.16
N SER A 20 22.29 -20.11 -8.24
CA SER A 20 20.93 -20.48 -7.85
C SER A 20 20.27 -19.18 -7.42
N ILE A 21 19.54 -18.55 -8.32
CA ILE A 21 18.71 -17.39 -8.02
C ILE A 21 17.77 -17.90 -6.93
N ALA A 22 17.99 -17.45 -5.71
CA ALA A 22 17.09 -17.76 -4.61
C ALA A 22 15.69 -17.38 -5.06
N HIS A 23 14.80 -18.37 -5.17
CA HIS A 23 13.47 -18.16 -5.72
C HIS A 23 12.71 -17.26 -4.75
N GLN A 24 12.25 -16.10 -5.24
CA GLN A 24 11.55 -15.11 -4.43
C GLN A 24 10.07 -15.43 -4.37
N LYS A 25 9.50 -15.41 -3.17
CA LYS A 25 8.05 -15.49 -3.00
C LYS A 25 7.47 -14.06 -3.12
N PRO A 26 6.71 -13.74 -4.17
CA PRO A 26 6.21 -12.40 -4.41
C PRO A 26 5.08 -12.04 -3.45
N TYR A 27 4.81 -10.76 -3.33
CA TYR A 27 3.69 -10.24 -2.56
C TYR A 27 2.40 -10.26 -3.38
N VAL A 28 1.32 -10.79 -2.82
CA VAL A 28 0.00 -10.86 -3.46
C VAL A 28 -0.94 -9.87 -2.78
N ILE A 29 -1.48 -8.95 -3.57
CA ILE A 29 -2.49 -7.98 -3.14
C ILE A 29 -3.83 -8.44 -3.69
N ASN A 30 -4.82 -8.61 -2.83
CA ASN A 30 -6.16 -9.00 -3.22
C ASN A 30 -7.11 -7.79 -3.19
N PHE A 31 -7.94 -7.67 -4.23
CA PHE A 31 -8.99 -6.67 -4.34
C PHE A 31 -10.34 -7.36 -4.33
N ALA A 32 -11.04 -7.26 -3.22
CA ALA A 32 -12.42 -7.70 -3.13
C ALA A 32 -13.36 -6.67 -3.77
N ARG A 33 -14.58 -7.08 -4.10
CA ARG A 33 -15.56 -6.25 -4.82
C ARG A 33 -15.88 -4.90 -4.16
N ASP A 34 -15.79 -4.83 -2.85
CA ASP A 34 -15.99 -3.60 -2.06
C ASP A 34 -14.90 -2.54 -2.32
N LYS A 35 -13.73 -2.95 -2.84
CA LYS A 35 -12.64 -2.04 -3.21
C LYS A 35 -12.87 -1.39 -4.57
N TYR A 36 -13.37 -2.14 -5.54
CA TYR A 36 -13.60 -1.64 -6.91
C TYR A 36 -15.09 -1.39 -7.24
N HIS A 37 -16.00 -1.60 -6.28
CA HIS A 37 -17.44 -1.26 -6.34
C HIS A 37 -18.16 -1.81 -7.59
N ALA A 38 -17.88 -3.06 -7.96
CA ALA A 38 -18.45 -3.72 -9.13
C ALA A 38 -18.87 -5.17 -8.84
N ALA A 39 -19.15 -5.97 -9.87
CA ALA A 39 -19.46 -7.40 -9.71
C ALA A 39 -18.21 -8.21 -9.33
N ASN A 40 -18.41 -9.38 -8.74
CA ASN A 40 -17.32 -10.25 -8.29
C ASN A 40 -16.43 -10.74 -9.44
N LYS A 41 -17.02 -11.05 -10.57
CA LYS A 41 -16.36 -11.76 -11.66
C LYS A 41 -15.70 -10.81 -12.65
N ASN A 42 -14.41 -11.04 -12.89
CA ASN A 42 -13.59 -10.28 -13.83
C ASN A 42 -13.02 -11.22 -14.88
N TRP A 43 -13.23 -10.93 -16.18
CA TRP A 43 -12.98 -11.84 -17.27
C TRP A 43 -11.72 -11.57 -18.07
N ALA A 44 -11.36 -10.32 -18.21
CA ALA A 44 -10.27 -9.87 -19.06
C ALA A 44 -9.51 -8.72 -18.40
N ILE A 45 -8.24 -8.55 -18.79
CA ILE A 45 -7.35 -7.52 -18.27
C ILE A 45 -6.57 -6.93 -19.44
N GLY A 46 -6.36 -5.62 -19.44
CA GLY A 46 -5.49 -4.93 -20.37
C GLY A 46 -4.92 -3.66 -19.72
N GLN A 47 -3.82 -3.16 -20.26
CA GLN A 47 -3.18 -1.95 -19.77
C GLN A 47 -2.83 -1.05 -20.95
N ASP A 48 -2.96 0.26 -20.77
CA ASP A 48 -2.55 1.24 -21.77
C ASP A 48 -1.07 1.67 -21.61
N GLU A 49 -0.60 2.51 -22.52
CA GLU A 49 0.78 3.02 -22.53
C GLU A 49 1.11 3.91 -21.32
N LYS A 50 0.10 4.43 -20.62
CA LYS A 50 0.25 5.22 -19.39
C LYS A 50 0.24 4.37 -18.12
N GLY A 51 0.02 3.04 -18.26
CA GLY A 51 -0.03 2.10 -17.15
C GLY A 51 -1.39 2.01 -16.45
N ILE A 52 -2.43 2.66 -16.97
CA ILE A 52 -3.79 2.49 -16.48
C ILE A 52 -4.28 1.11 -16.87
N THR A 53 -4.81 0.38 -15.92
CA THR A 53 -5.25 -1.00 -16.11
C THR A 53 -6.77 -1.08 -16.21
N TYR A 54 -7.24 -1.83 -17.19
CA TYR A 54 -8.66 -2.01 -17.49
C TYR A 54 -9.07 -3.46 -17.27
N PHE A 55 -10.29 -3.65 -16.73
CA PHE A 55 -10.83 -4.98 -16.46
C PHE A 55 -12.23 -5.13 -17.05
N GLY A 56 -12.46 -6.24 -17.74
CA GLY A 56 -13.80 -6.65 -18.18
C GLY A 56 -14.54 -7.32 -17.03
N ASN A 57 -15.64 -6.73 -16.57
CA ASN A 57 -16.43 -7.16 -15.43
C ASN A 57 -17.88 -7.48 -15.84
N ASP A 58 -18.60 -8.21 -14.99
CA ASP A 58 -20.01 -8.58 -15.26
C ASP A 58 -20.96 -7.38 -15.37
N ILE A 59 -20.57 -6.19 -14.90
CA ILE A 59 -21.40 -4.99 -15.02
C ILE A 59 -20.83 -3.94 -15.99
N GLY A 60 -19.64 -4.13 -16.54
CA GLY A 60 -19.02 -3.20 -17.46
C GLY A 60 -17.51 -3.18 -17.46
N LEU A 61 -16.94 -2.04 -17.82
CA LEU A 61 -15.51 -1.78 -17.85
C LEU A 61 -15.05 -1.12 -16.54
N LEU A 62 -14.06 -1.70 -15.89
CA LEU A 62 -13.37 -1.07 -14.77
C LEU A 62 -12.09 -0.44 -15.28
N GLU A 63 -11.76 0.72 -14.76
CA GLU A 63 -10.50 1.44 -14.96
C GLU A 63 -9.82 1.62 -13.61
N PHE A 64 -8.54 1.32 -13.53
CA PHE A 64 -7.72 1.50 -12.35
C PHE A 64 -6.45 2.28 -12.70
N ASP A 65 -6.32 3.49 -12.16
CA ASP A 65 -5.18 4.38 -12.39
C ASP A 65 -4.04 4.17 -11.39
N GLY A 66 -4.19 3.14 -10.55
CA GLY A 66 -3.27 2.81 -9.48
C GLY A 66 -3.71 3.29 -8.10
N ILE A 67 -4.66 4.22 -8.01
CA ILE A 67 -5.18 4.76 -6.75
C ILE A 67 -6.70 4.65 -6.71
N GLU A 68 -7.38 5.06 -7.78
CA GLU A 68 -8.83 5.09 -7.86
C GLU A 68 -9.39 4.07 -8.85
N TRP A 69 -10.52 3.49 -8.49
CA TRP A 69 -11.32 2.63 -9.34
C TRP A 69 -12.46 3.42 -9.96
N LYS A 70 -12.60 3.35 -11.29
CA LYS A 70 -13.72 3.92 -12.02
C LYS A 70 -14.49 2.81 -12.71
N ASN A 71 -15.80 2.92 -12.71
CA ASN A 71 -16.71 1.92 -13.30
C ASN A 71 -17.54 2.57 -14.41
N TYR A 72 -17.48 1.96 -15.60
CA TYR A 72 -18.21 2.36 -16.77
C TYR A 72 -19.18 1.24 -17.15
N GLN A 73 -20.46 1.48 -16.92
CA GLN A 73 -21.51 0.51 -17.20
C GLN A 73 -21.75 0.37 -18.70
N MET A 74 -21.87 -0.89 -19.17
CA MET A 74 -22.26 -1.17 -20.54
C MET A 74 -23.73 -0.82 -20.79
N PRO A 75 -24.10 -0.34 -22.00
CA PRO A 75 -25.48 -0.29 -22.42
C PRO A 75 -26.14 -1.66 -22.23
N ASN A 76 -27.41 -1.68 -21.79
CA ASN A 76 -28.16 -2.88 -21.50
C ASN A 76 -27.55 -3.81 -20.43
N SER A 77 -26.64 -3.28 -19.57
CA SER A 77 -25.98 -4.03 -18.50
C SER A 77 -25.29 -5.32 -18.98
N SER A 78 -24.79 -5.33 -20.23
CA SER A 78 -24.08 -6.48 -20.78
C SER A 78 -22.72 -6.66 -20.08
N LEU A 79 -22.40 -7.92 -19.76
CA LEU A 79 -21.12 -8.28 -19.16
C LEU A 79 -19.98 -8.28 -20.20
N ILE A 80 -18.83 -7.76 -19.85
CA ILE A 80 -17.63 -7.73 -20.71
C ILE A 80 -16.80 -8.99 -20.47
N ARG A 81 -16.66 -9.85 -21.49
CA ARG A 81 -15.85 -11.06 -21.43
C ARG A 81 -14.44 -10.90 -21.98
N SER A 82 -14.24 -9.97 -22.88
CA SER A 82 -12.94 -9.72 -23.48
C SER A 82 -12.74 -8.23 -23.70
N LEU A 83 -11.48 -7.79 -23.61
CA LEU A 83 -11.07 -6.44 -23.95
C LEU A 83 -9.69 -6.44 -24.63
N ALA A 84 -9.43 -5.42 -25.40
CA ALA A 84 -8.11 -5.13 -25.93
C ALA A 84 -7.90 -3.62 -25.93
N VAL A 85 -6.79 -3.19 -25.35
CA VAL A 85 -6.43 -1.78 -25.24
C VAL A 85 -5.57 -1.41 -26.44
N GLU A 86 -6.03 -0.48 -27.27
CA GLU A 86 -5.27 0.05 -28.38
C GLU A 86 -4.39 1.22 -27.92
N SER A 87 -4.94 2.09 -27.10
CA SER A 87 -4.26 3.26 -26.54
C SER A 87 -5.01 3.75 -25.29
N HIS A 88 -4.47 4.75 -24.62
CA HIS A 88 -5.17 5.43 -23.52
C HIS A 88 -6.54 5.99 -23.93
N SER A 89 -6.71 6.30 -25.21
CA SER A 89 -7.95 6.89 -25.73
C SER A 89 -8.97 5.85 -26.23
N THR A 90 -8.54 4.63 -26.55
CA THR A 90 -9.41 3.66 -27.23
C THR A 90 -9.26 2.23 -26.68
N ILE A 91 -10.35 1.67 -26.17
CA ILE A 91 -10.41 0.31 -25.62
C ILE A 91 -11.53 -0.46 -26.34
N TYR A 92 -11.21 -1.55 -27.02
CA TYR A 92 -12.19 -2.45 -27.61
C TYR A 92 -12.71 -3.42 -26.57
N VAL A 93 -14.01 -3.70 -26.60
CA VAL A 93 -14.67 -4.64 -25.68
C VAL A 93 -15.61 -5.57 -26.45
N GLY A 94 -15.62 -6.80 -25.97
CA GLY A 94 -16.54 -7.85 -26.41
C GLY A 94 -17.36 -8.35 -25.23
N ALA A 95 -18.68 -8.28 -25.40
CA ALA A 95 -19.65 -8.57 -24.37
C ALA A 95 -20.66 -9.62 -24.83
N LEU A 96 -21.65 -9.93 -24.03
CA LEU A 96 -22.78 -10.79 -24.44
C LEU A 96 -23.76 -9.99 -25.31
N GLY A 97 -23.91 -10.40 -26.55
CA GLY A 97 -24.81 -9.74 -27.51
C GLY A 97 -24.33 -8.34 -27.95
N GLU A 98 -23.08 -7.98 -27.68
CA GLU A 98 -22.58 -6.64 -27.91
C GLU A 98 -21.05 -6.65 -28.17
N LEU A 99 -20.62 -5.83 -29.14
CA LEU A 99 -19.20 -5.53 -29.35
C LEU A 99 -19.04 -4.06 -29.74
N GLY A 100 -17.92 -3.46 -29.38
CA GLY A 100 -17.68 -2.05 -29.65
C GLY A 100 -16.41 -1.54 -29.02
N ARG A 101 -16.33 -0.24 -28.86
CA ARG A 101 -15.18 0.42 -28.27
C ARG A 101 -15.59 1.50 -27.30
N TRP A 102 -14.74 1.74 -26.34
CA TRP A 102 -14.76 2.89 -25.48
C TRP A 102 -13.75 3.90 -25.99
N ASP A 103 -14.20 5.11 -26.28
CA ASP A 103 -13.35 6.22 -26.68
C ASP A 103 -13.35 7.28 -25.58
N ARG A 104 -12.16 7.78 -25.23
CA ARG A 104 -12.03 8.84 -24.21
C ARG A 104 -12.33 10.20 -24.87
N ASN A 105 -13.36 10.86 -24.40
CA ASN A 105 -13.75 12.17 -24.89
C ASN A 105 -12.81 13.28 -24.39
N GLN A 106 -12.99 14.50 -24.87
CA GLN A 106 -12.18 15.66 -24.46
C GLN A 106 -12.25 15.92 -22.93
N ALA A 107 -13.33 15.48 -22.27
CA ALA A 107 -13.50 15.58 -20.83
C ALA A 107 -12.81 14.45 -20.05
N GLY A 108 -12.05 13.57 -20.71
CA GLY A 108 -11.36 12.45 -20.08
C GLY A 108 -12.26 11.29 -19.67
N LYS A 109 -13.55 11.32 -20.01
CA LYS A 109 -14.49 10.24 -19.74
C LYS A 109 -14.58 9.29 -20.91
N LEU A 110 -14.61 8.00 -20.62
CA LEU A 110 -14.86 6.97 -21.63
C LEU A 110 -16.32 7.00 -22.05
N GLN A 111 -16.55 6.97 -23.35
CA GLN A 111 -17.87 6.88 -24.01
C GLN A 111 -17.90 5.64 -24.90
N TYR A 112 -18.95 4.86 -24.77
CA TYR A 112 -19.12 3.63 -25.53
C TYR A 112 -19.71 3.88 -26.92
N THR A 113 -19.11 3.27 -27.94
CA THR A 113 -19.61 3.22 -29.30
C THR A 113 -19.85 1.76 -29.68
N SER A 114 -21.13 1.41 -29.87
CA SER A 114 -21.54 0.07 -30.28
C SER A 114 -21.29 -0.12 -31.78
N PHE A 115 -20.79 -1.31 -32.16
CA PHE A 115 -20.64 -1.73 -33.54
C PHE A 115 -21.85 -2.55 -34.07
N LYS A 116 -22.87 -2.74 -33.23
CA LYS A 116 -24.06 -3.54 -33.59
C LYS A 116 -24.74 -3.06 -34.86
N ASN A 117 -24.79 -1.75 -35.10
CA ASN A 117 -25.39 -1.15 -36.28
C ASN A 117 -24.60 -1.41 -37.58
N MET A 118 -23.35 -1.88 -37.49
CA MET A 118 -22.54 -2.28 -38.65
C MET A 118 -22.79 -3.72 -39.11
N LEU A 119 -23.64 -4.45 -38.37
CA LEU A 119 -23.92 -5.85 -38.59
C LEU A 119 -25.40 -6.06 -38.92
N PRO A 120 -25.77 -7.14 -39.59
CA PRO A 120 -27.16 -7.47 -39.84
C PRO A 120 -27.97 -7.56 -38.55
N PRO A 121 -29.24 -7.16 -38.57
CA PRO A 121 -30.11 -7.26 -37.40
C PRO A 121 -30.12 -8.67 -36.83
N LYS A 122 -30.10 -8.77 -35.48
CA LYS A 122 -30.09 -10.02 -34.71
C LYS A 122 -28.86 -10.92 -34.86
N SER A 123 -27.81 -10.51 -35.59
CA SER A 123 -26.59 -11.32 -35.76
C SER A 123 -25.82 -11.55 -34.47
N LEU A 124 -26.07 -10.71 -33.42
CA LEU A 124 -25.37 -10.78 -32.15
C LEU A 124 -26.22 -11.33 -30.99
N GLU A 125 -27.48 -11.66 -31.18
CA GLU A 125 -28.42 -11.98 -30.06
C GLU A 125 -27.91 -13.10 -29.13
N ASN A 126 -27.14 -14.05 -29.63
CA ASN A 126 -26.60 -15.18 -28.87
C ASN A 126 -25.07 -15.24 -28.89
N GLU A 127 -24.43 -14.17 -29.37
CA GLU A 127 -22.97 -14.16 -29.45
C GLU A 127 -22.35 -13.69 -28.14
N SER A 128 -21.28 -14.35 -27.71
CA SER A 128 -20.46 -13.94 -26.57
C SER A 128 -19.01 -13.88 -27.02
N PHE A 129 -18.40 -12.71 -26.87
CA PHE A 129 -17.06 -12.48 -27.40
C PHE A 129 -15.99 -12.80 -26.35
N TRP A 130 -15.20 -13.84 -26.63
CA TRP A 130 -14.25 -14.41 -25.68
C TRP A 130 -12.81 -13.91 -25.82
N ARG A 131 -12.44 -13.46 -27.05
CA ARG A 131 -11.09 -12.95 -27.33
C ARG A 131 -11.16 -11.76 -28.28
N ILE A 132 -10.29 -10.79 -28.02
CA ILE A 132 -10.05 -9.65 -28.91
C ILE A 132 -8.55 -9.53 -29.12
N TRP A 133 -8.16 -9.32 -30.39
CA TRP A 133 -6.78 -9.05 -30.76
C TRP A 133 -6.72 -7.87 -31.71
N ILE A 134 -5.75 -6.95 -31.45
CA ILE A 134 -5.44 -5.82 -32.31
C ILE A 134 -4.20 -6.18 -33.12
N ASP A 135 -4.25 -5.96 -34.45
CA ASP A 135 -3.16 -6.21 -35.37
C ASP A 135 -3.10 -5.11 -36.43
N ASN A 136 -2.20 -4.17 -36.22
CA ASN A 136 -2.10 -2.95 -37.03
C ASN A 136 -3.46 -2.26 -37.16
N ASP A 137 -4.03 -2.24 -38.38
CA ASP A 137 -5.31 -1.58 -38.69
C ASP A 137 -6.53 -2.49 -38.56
N LYS A 138 -6.42 -3.65 -37.89
CA LYS A 138 -7.53 -4.58 -37.75
C LYS A 138 -7.73 -5.05 -36.32
N VAL A 139 -9.00 -5.19 -35.95
CA VAL A 139 -9.39 -5.74 -34.65
C VAL A 139 -10.21 -7.01 -34.86
N TYR A 140 -9.78 -8.09 -34.26
CA TYR A 140 -10.40 -9.40 -34.35
C TYR A 140 -11.22 -9.67 -33.10
N PHE A 141 -12.52 -9.84 -33.22
CA PHE A 141 -13.42 -10.22 -32.14
C PHE A 141 -13.86 -11.69 -32.36
N GLN A 142 -13.54 -12.56 -31.43
CA GLN A 142 -13.89 -13.97 -31.53
C GLN A 142 -15.04 -14.32 -30.60
N SER A 143 -16.12 -14.89 -31.19
CA SER A 143 -17.17 -15.61 -30.49
C SER A 143 -17.01 -17.12 -30.71
N PHE A 144 -17.94 -17.94 -30.19
CA PHE A 144 -17.93 -19.37 -30.47
C PHE A 144 -18.42 -19.67 -31.89
N SER A 145 -19.24 -18.86 -32.47
CA SER A 145 -19.75 -19.07 -33.82
C SER A 145 -18.84 -18.46 -34.89
N ASN A 146 -18.26 -17.30 -34.62
CA ASN A 146 -17.66 -16.46 -35.64
C ASN A 146 -16.41 -15.71 -35.15
N ILE A 147 -15.61 -15.28 -36.13
CA ILE A 147 -14.58 -14.22 -35.91
C ILE A 147 -14.99 -13.00 -36.72
N TYR A 148 -15.19 -11.89 -36.07
CA TYR A 148 -15.52 -10.60 -36.68
C TYR A 148 -14.23 -9.78 -36.80
N VAL A 149 -13.95 -9.30 -37.99
CA VAL A 149 -12.75 -8.51 -38.29
C VAL A 149 -13.17 -7.08 -38.64
N TYR A 150 -12.87 -6.17 -37.75
CA TYR A 150 -13.13 -4.74 -37.90
C TYR A 150 -11.89 -4.04 -38.46
N ASP A 151 -12.05 -3.24 -39.50
CA ASP A 151 -10.99 -2.51 -40.22
C ASP A 151 -11.15 -0.98 -40.06
N HIS A 152 -11.73 -0.50 -38.97
CA HIS A 152 -12.11 0.88 -38.65
C HIS A 152 -13.28 1.44 -39.50
N HIS A 153 -13.72 0.76 -40.55
CA HIS A 153 -14.81 1.19 -41.43
C HIS A 153 -15.91 0.14 -41.53
N THR A 154 -15.55 -1.12 -41.69
CA THR A 154 -16.47 -2.25 -41.89
C THR A 154 -16.14 -3.42 -40.99
N ILE A 155 -17.13 -4.29 -40.79
CA ILE A 155 -16.95 -5.56 -40.08
C ILE A 155 -17.19 -6.71 -41.04
N GLN A 156 -16.16 -7.54 -41.20
CA GLN A 156 -16.26 -8.79 -41.98
C GLN A 156 -16.36 -9.97 -41.03
N GLN A 157 -17.18 -10.93 -41.39
CA GLN A 157 -17.42 -12.12 -40.60
C GLN A 157 -16.74 -13.36 -41.25
N LEU A 158 -15.97 -14.09 -40.46
CA LEU A 158 -15.40 -15.39 -40.80
C LEU A 158 -16.16 -16.46 -40.04
N THR A 159 -16.66 -17.47 -40.75
CA THR A 159 -17.43 -18.55 -40.16
C THR A 159 -16.84 -19.90 -40.53
N THR A 160 -17.03 -20.89 -39.67
CA THR A 160 -16.82 -22.31 -40.01
C THR A 160 -18.04 -23.12 -39.56
N PRO A 161 -18.31 -24.32 -40.18
CA PRO A 161 -19.46 -25.15 -39.79
C PRO A 161 -19.47 -25.56 -38.32
N LYS A 162 -18.29 -25.61 -37.68
CA LYS A 162 -18.14 -26.05 -36.28
C LYS A 162 -17.98 -24.89 -35.29
N GLY A 163 -17.83 -23.66 -35.80
CA GLY A 163 -17.50 -22.52 -34.96
C GLY A 163 -16.04 -22.53 -34.44
N PHE A 164 -15.70 -21.54 -33.58
CA PHE A 164 -14.36 -21.32 -33.09
C PHE A 164 -14.29 -21.38 -31.57
N LEU A 165 -13.34 -22.11 -31.03
CA LEU A 165 -13.13 -22.14 -29.56
C LEU A 165 -12.13 -21.11 -29.06
N LEU A 166 -10.99 -21.02 -29.73
CA LEU A 166 -9.86 -20.20 -29.30
C LEU A 166 -9.30 -19.41 -30.48
N LEU A 167 -9.16 -18.11 -30.32
CA LEU A 167 -8.30 -17.29 -31.16
C LEU A 167 -7.18 -16.73 -30.27
N THR A 168 -5.94 -17.00 -30.61
CA THR A 168 -4.79 -16.47 -29.85
C THR A 168 -3.70 -15.99 -30.79
N LYS A 169 -3.02 -14.90 -30.42
CA LYS A 169 -1.82 -14.41 -31.08
C LYS A 169 -0.61 -14.90 -30.32
N VAL A 170 0.23 -15.68 -30.95
CA VAL A 170 1.50 -16.14 -30.38
C VAL A 170 2.61 -15.72 -31.31
N ARG A 171 3.52 -14.87 -30.81
CA ARG A 171 4.48 -14.14 -31.65
C ARG A 171 3.74 -13.32 -32.73
N ASN A 172 4.03 -13.56 -34.00
CA ASN A 172 3.36 -12.88 -35.13
C ASN A 172 2.35 -13.80 -35.85
N GLU A 173 1.88 -14.88 -35.19
CA GLU A 173 0.99 -15.86 -35.80
C GLU A 173 -0.34 -15.90 -35.04
N TYR A 174 -1.44 -15.96 -35.78
CA TYR A 174 -2.79 -16.22 -35.23
C TYR A 174 -3.10 -17.70 -35.30
N TRP A 175 -3.47 -18.26 -34.17
CA TRP A 175 -3.84 -19.64 -33.99
C TRP A 175 -5.29 -19.74 -33.57
N VAL A 176 -6.00 -20.69 -34.18
CA VAL A 176 -7.43 -20.88 -33.99
C VAL A 176 -7.69 -22.37 -33.77
N GLN A 177 -8.55 -22.69 -32.82
CA GLN A 177 -9.12 -24.04 -32.72
C GLN A 177 -10.58 -23.99 -33.17
N GLU A 178 -11.00 -24.90 -34.06
CA GLU A 178 -12.43 -25.20 -34.27
C GLU A 178 -13.01 -25.83 -32.99
N MET A 179 -14.30 -25.66 -32.78
CA MET A 179 -15.00 -26.24 -31.63
C MET A 179 -14.83 -27.75 -31.62
N TYR A 180 -14.18 -28.30 -30.61
CA TYR A 180 -13.82 -29.71 -30.47
C TYR A 180 -13.03 -30.28 -31.66
N GLY A 181 -12.39 -29.45 -32.43
CA GLY A 181 -11.65 -29.84 -33.64
C GLY A 181 -10.13 -29.60 -33.50
N SER A 182 -9.48 -29.65 -34.65
CA SER A 182 -8.03 -29.45 -34.79
C SER A 182 -7.63 -27.98 -34.63
N LEU A 183 -6.33 -27.74 -34.52
CA LEU A 183 -5.76 -26.39 -34.56
C LEU A 183 -5.48 -25.95 -36.00
N TYR A 184 -5.67 -24.67 -36.24
CA TYR A 184 -5.43 -23.99 -37.50
C TYR A 184 -4.60 -22.72 -37.28
N GLN A 185 -3.79 -22.37 -38.25
CA GLN A 185 -3.15 -21.07 -38.37
C GLN A 185 -4.05 -20.20 -39.27
N LEU A 186 -4.42 -19.01 -38.76
CA LEU A 186 -5.15 -18.00 -39.51
C LEU A 186 -4.14 -17.07 -40.20
N ALA A 187 -4.08 -17.10 -41.51
CA ALA A 187 -3.24 -16.22 -42.30
C ALA A 187 -4.04 -15.71 -43.53
N ASN A 188 -4.02 -14.41 -43.78
CA ASN A 188 -4.74 -13.80 -44.91
C ASN A 188 -6.22 -14.22 -45.03
N LYS A 189 -6.92 -14.32 -43.86
CA LYS A 189 -8.31 -14.78 -43.74
C LYS A 189 -8.55 -16.23 -44.15
N GLN A 190 -7.49 -17.02 -44.31
CA GLN A 190 -7.56 -18.43 -44.60
C GLN A 190 -7.10 -19.27 -43.41
N LEU A 191 -7.77 -20.39 -43.16
CA LEU A 191 -7.42 -21.33 -42.12
C LEU A 191 -6.55 -22.44 -42.69
N LYS A 192 -5.29 -22.52 -42.24
CA LYS A 192 -4.37 -23.59 -42.59
C LYS A 192 -4.26 -24.55 -41.42
N LYS A 193 -4.68 -25.80 -41.62
CA LYS A 193 -4.65 -26.83 -40.59
C LYS A 193 -3.21 -27.11 -40.14
N ILE A 194 -3.01 -27.17 -38.83
CA ILE A 194 -1.72 -27.50 -38.20
C ILE A 194 -1.59 -29.04 -38.19
N LYS A 195 -0.56 -29.51 -38.86
CA LYS A 195 -0.30 -30.95 -39.00
C LYS A 195 -0.06 -31.57 -37.62
N GLY A 196 -0.67 -32.74 -37.39
CA GLY A 196 -0.53 -33.48 -36.13
C GLY A 196 -1.44 -32.99 -35.00
N SER A 197 -2.31 -31.99 -35.26
CA SER A 197 -3.25 -31.49 -34.24
C SER A 197 -4.56 -32.30 -34.12
N GLU A 198 -4.68 -33.38 -34.90
CA GLU A 198 -5.87 -34.25 -34.94
C GLU A 198 -6.16 -34.94 -33.61
N PHE A 199 -5.15 -35.21 -32.80
CA PHE A 199 -5.31 -35.83 -31.48
C PHE A 199 -6.04 -34.89 -30.47
N LEU A 200 -6.05 -33.58 -30.74
CA LEU A 200 -6.79 -32.61 -29.94
C LEU A 200 -8.28 -32.60 -30.23
N ASN A 201 -8.76 -33.40 -31.21
CA ASN A 201 -10.18 -33.50 -31.48
C ASN A 201 -10.91 -34.03 -30.24
N GLY A 202 -11.96 -33.32 -29.83
CA GLY A 202 -12.67 -33.59 -28.57
C GLY A 202 -12.08 -32.95 -27.33
N THR A 203 -10.87 -32.35 -27.40
CA THR A 203 -10.21 -31.68 -26.30
C THR A 203 -10.11 -30.19 -26.57
N LEU A 204 -10.39 -29.39 -25.56
CA LEU A 204 -10.32 -27.94 -25.68
C LEU A 204 -8.89 -27.44 -25.39
N THR A 205 -8.31 -26.69 -26.32
CA THR A 205 -7.06 -25.98 -26.10
C THR A 205 -7.35 -24.69 -25.35
N ARG A 206 -6.65 -24.43 -24.24
CA ARG A 206 -6.84 -23.25 -23.40
C ARG A 206 -5.69 -22.26 -23.53
N VAL A 207 -4.48 -22.78 -23.75
CA VAL A 207 -3.25 -21.99 -23.71
C VAL A 207 -2.37 -22.38 -24.90
N ILE A 208 -1.85 -21.36 -25.62
CA ILE A 208 -0.78 -21.51 -26.60
C ILE A 208 0.22 -20.39 -26.31
N LEU A 209 1.45 -20.76 -25.90
CA LEU A 209 2.49 -19.82 -25.47
C LEU A 209 3.79 -20.08 -26.24
N PRO A 210 4.69 -19.08 -26.35
CA PRO A 210 5.99 -19.27 -26.97
C PRO A 210 6.89 -20.14 -26.08
N TYR A 211 7.63 -21.09 -26.66
CA TYR A 211 8.61 -21.89 -25.96
C TYR A 211 9.95 -21.85 -26.69
N GLY A 212 10.93 -21.13 -26.09
CA GLY A 212 12.19 -20.88 -26.77
C GLY A 212 12.05 -20.07 -28.07
N LYS A 213 12.89 -20.33 -29.08
CA LYS A 213 12.88 -19.56 -30.34
C LYS A 213 11.78 -19.98 -31.30
N GLU A 214 11.50 -21.27 -31.45
CA GLU A 214 10.65 -21.82 -32.52
C GLU A 214 9.52 -22.77 -32.06
N ARG A 215 9.52 -23.20 -30.81
CA ARG A 215 8.53 -24.12 -30.26
C ARG A 215 7.37 -23.37 -29.61
N TYR A 216 6.29 -24.08 -29.38
CA TYR A 216 5.08 -23.61 -28.71
C TYR A 216 4.73 -24.56 -27.56
N LEU A 217 4.29 -24.03 -26.45
CA LEU A 217 3.71 -24.75 -25.33
C LEU A 217 2.19 -24.68 -25.47
N ILE A 218 1.53 -25.83 -25.55
CA ILE A 218 0.09 -25.95 -25.79
C ILE A 218 -0.52 -26.68 -24.60
N GLY A 219 -1.44 -26.01 -23.90
CA GLY A 219 -2.14 -26.55 -22.75
C GLY A 219 -3.60 -26.78 -23.04
N THR A 220 -4.10 -27.92 -22.60
CA THR A 220 -5.47 -28.37 -22.80
C THR A 220 -6.33 -28.15 -21.56
N SER A 221 -7.66 -28.22 -21.74
CA SER A 221 -8.60 -28.14 -20.60
C SER A 221 -8.50 -29.33 -19.64
N THR A 222 -7.90 -30.46 -20.06
CA THR A 222 -7.66 -31.61 -19.18
C THR A 222 -6.38 -31.50 -18.34
N GLY A 223 -5.64 -30.38 -18.47
CA GLY A 223 -4.37 -30.17 -17.78
C GLY A 223 -3.15 -30.78 -18.47
N GLU A 224 -3.33 -31.44 -19.58
CA GLU A 224 -2.23 -31.94 -20.37
C GLU A 224 -1.52 -30.83 -21.12
N ILE A 225 -0.20 -30.89 -21.17
CA ILE A 225 0.63 -29.88 -21.84
C ILE A 225 1.53 -30.55 -22.87
N TYR A 226 1.62 -29.96 -24.04
CA TYR A 226 2.41 -30.42 -25.16
C TYR A 226 3.38 -29.34 -25.64
N LEU A 227 4.57 -29.76 -26.06
CA LEU A 227 5.50 -28.93 -26.83
C LEU A 227 5.32 -29.22 -28.29
N TYR A 228 5.04 -28.18 -29.08
CA TYR A 228 4.94 -28.29 -30.54
C TYR A 228 6.18 -27.67 -31.20
N ASP A 229 6.88 -28.46 -32.01
CA ASP A 229 8.10 -28.05 -32.70
C ASP A 229 7.88 -27.71 -34.18
N ARG A 230 6.64 -27.37 -34.57
CA ARG A 230 6.15 -27.18 -35.96
C ARG A 230 5.99 -28.45 -36.75
N LYS A 231 6.34 -29.63 -36.20
CA LYS A 231 6.15 -30.94 -36.86
C LYS A 231 5.38 -31.90 -35.97
N ASN A 232 5.79 -32.00 -34.71
CA ASN A 232 5.27 -32.98 -33.76
C ASN A 232 4.80 -32.30 -32.47
N PHE A 233 3.76 -32.88 -31.85
CA PHE A 233 3.33 -32.57 -30.51
C PHE A 233 3.97 -33.57 -29.54
N ILE A 234 4.79 -33.09 -28.62
CA ILE A 234 5.53 -33.91 -27.67
C ILE A 234 4.96 -33.64 -26.28
N PRO A 235 4.49 -34.63 -25.52
CA PRO A 235 4.03 -34.41 -24.14
C PRO A 235 5.13 -33.76 -23.30
N TRP A 236 4.79 -32.70 -22.60
CA TRP A 236 5.71 -32.00 -21.71
C TRP A 236 5.69 -32.59 -20.31
N ASN A 237 6.28 -33.79 -20.19
CA ASN A 237 6.31 -34.56 -18.95
C ASN A 237 7.35 -34.00 -17.96
N ASN A 238 6.88 -33.46 -16.82
CA ASN A 238 7.72 -32.89 -15.76
C ASN A 238 6.95 -32.91 -14.42
N SER A 239 7.46 -32.21 -13.42
CA SER A 239 6.82 -32.12 -12.09
C SER A 239 5.43 -31.46 -12.16
N LEU A 240 5.27 -30.45 -13.01
CA LEU A 240 3.99 -29.75 -13.19
C LEU A 240 2.92 -30.67 -13.81
N SER A 241 3.26 -31.48 -14.80
CA SER A 241 2.27 -32.35 -15.48
C SER A 241 1.60 -33.33 -14.51
N LYS A 242 2.30 -33.73 -13.45
CA LYS A 242 1.72 -34.57 -12.38
C LYS A 242 0.72 -33.80 -11.54
N LEU A 243 0.99 -32.53 -11.27
CA LEU A 243 0.12 -31.66 -10.45
C LEU A 243 -1.11 -31.20 -11.22
N LEU A 244 -0.99 -31.02 -12.54
CA LEU A 244 -2.11 -30.61 -13.41
C LEU A 244 -2.98 -31.78 -13.87
N ASN A 245 -2.59 -33.01 -13.61
CA ASN A 245 -3.39 -34.18 -14.01
C ASN A 245 -4.77 -34.15 -13.36
N GLY A 246 -5.82 -34.06 -14.17
CA GLY A 246 -7.21 -33.91 -13.72
C GLY A 246 -7.57 -32.50 -13.27
N GLN A 247 -6.69 -31.51 -13.44
CA GLN A 247 -6.98 -30.09 -13.17
C GLN A 247 -7.38 -29.38 -14.46
N GLU A 248 -8.49 -28.64 -14.44
CA GLU A 248 -8.89 -27.85 -15.60
C GLU A 248 -8.03 -26.61 -15.76
N LEU A 249 -7.18 -26.58 -16.79
CA LEU A 249 -6.44 -25.41 -17.21
C LEU A 249 -7.38 -24.41 -17.88
N ASN A 250 -7.27 -23.12 -17.53
CA ASN A 250 -8.17 -22.09 -18.06
C ASN A 250 -7.44 -20.99 -18.85
N CYS A 251 -6.30 -20.52 -18.38
CA CYS A 251 -5.52 -19.46 -19.01
C CYS A 251 -4.04 -19.61 -18.73
N GLY A 252 -3.21 -18.85 -19.44
CA GLY A 252 -1.77 -18.83 -19.17
C GLY A 252 -1.07 -17.68 -19.91
N ILE A 253 0.07 -17.25 -19.36
CA ILE A 253 0.94 -16.24 -19.96
C ILE A 253 2.39 -16.68 -19.84
N TYR A 254 3.24 -16.14 -20.70
CA TYR A 254 4.70 -16.27 -20.64
C TYR A 254 5.33 -14.91 -20.35
N CYS A 255 6.06 -14.82 -19.26
CA CYS A 255 6.79 -13.63 -18.85
C CYS A 255 8.22 -13.71 -19.36
N ALA A 256 8.51 -12.95 -20.40
CA ALA A 256 9.80 -13.03 -21.11
C ALA A 256 10.97 -12.60 -20.22
N LYS A 257 10.80 -11.56 -19.39
CA LYS A 257 11.85 -11.02 -18.53
C LYS A 257 12.28 -12.00 -17.43
N ARG A 258 11.33 -12.74 -16.85
CA ARG A 258 11.61 -13.78 -15.84
C ARG A 258 11.84 -15.15 -16.44
N ASN A 259 11.54 -15.31 -17.73
CA ASN A 259 11.57 -16.61 -18.43
C ASN A 259 10.73 -17.69 -17.72
N THR A 260 9.53 -17.30 -17.23
CA THR A 260 8.59 -18.15 -16.50
C THR A 260 7.22 -18.19 -17.17
N TYR A 261 6.48 -19.25 -16.91
CA TYR A 261 5.10 -19.43 -17.35
C TYR A 261 4.18 -19.34 -16.14
N TYR A 262 3.06 -18.67 -16.31
CA TYR A 262 1.97 -18.65 -15.34
C TYR A 262 0.79 -19.38 -15.95
N LEU A 263 0.33 -20.42 -15.27
CA LEU A 263 -0.77 -21.27 -15.72
C LEU A 263 -1.89 -21.22 -14.69
N GLY A 264 -3.01 -20.62 -15.09
CA GLY A 264 -4.21 -20.46 -14.28
C GLY A 264 -5.19 -21.60 -14.50
N THR A 265 -5.68 -22.15 -13.40
CA THR A 265 -6.63 -23.27 -13.38
C THR A 265 -8.02 -22.82 -12.93
N GLN A 266 -9.00 -23.71 -13.04
CA GLN A 266 -10.36 -23.44 -12.52
C GLN A 266 -10.48 -23.67 -11.01
N LEU A 267 -9.76 -24.64 -10.43
CA LEU A 267 -9.95 -25.02 -9.03
C LEU A 267 -8.68 -24.98 -8.18
N SER A 268 -7.51 -24.88 -8.80
CA SER A 268 -6.23 -25.00 -8.10
C SER A 268 -5.38 -23.73 -8.12
N GLY A 269 -5.92 -22.58 -8.55
CA GLY A 269 -5.19 -21.32 -8.58
C GLY A 269 -4.18 -21.23 -9.73
N ILE A 270 -2.98 -20.70 -9.46
CA ILE A 270 -1.96 -20.37 -10.45
C ILE A 270 -0.67 -21.11 -10.14
N TYR A 271 -0.12 -21.77 -11.14
CA TYR A 271 1.24 -22.33 -11.10
C TYR A 271 2.20 -21.41 -11.85
N GLU A 272 3.21 -20.89 -11.19
CA GLU A 272 4.37 -20.27 -11.81
C GLU A 272 5.43 -21.34 -12.01
N VAL A 273 5.91 -21.51 -13.24
CA VAL A 273 6.88 -22.56 -13.57
C VAL A 273 8.02 -22.00 -14.41
N ASP A 274 9.19 -22.60 -14.26
CA ASP A 274 10.32 -22.32 -15.13
C ASP A 274 10.13 -22.99 -16.52
N ARG A 275 11.12 -22.79 -17.39
CA ARG A 275 11.11 -23.37 -18.71
C ARG A 275 11.20 -24.91 -18.70
N GLN A 276 11.71 -25.52 -17.65
CA GLN A 276 11.82 -26.96 -17.49
C GLN A 276 10.52 -27.58 -16.95
N GLY A 277 9.59 -26.74 -16.46
CA GLY A 277 8.35 -27.17 -15.82
C GLY A 277 8.50 -27.45 -14.33
N ASN A 278 9.59 -26.97 -13.71
CA ASN A 278 9.70 -26.95 -12.26
C ASN A 278 8.76 -25.88 -11.71
N VAL A 279 7.97 -26.24 -10.73
CA VAL A 279 7.04 -25.31 -10.09
C VAL A 279 7.84 -24.39 -9.18
N LEU A 280 7.79 -23.10 -9.45
CA LEU A 280 8.47 -22.03 -8.72
C LEU A 280 7.60 -21.46 -7.63
N ASN A 281 6.33 -21.19 -7.93
CA ASN A 281 5.31 -20.75 -7.00
C ASN A 281 3.97 -21.41 -7.32
N HIS A 282 3.17 -21.66 -6.30
CA HIS A 282 1.79 -22.07 -6.43
C HIS A 282 0.92 -21.12 -5.59
N PHE A 283 0.13 -20.28 -6.27
CA PHE A 283 -0.77 -19.32 -5.66
C PHE A 283 -2.18 -19.88 -5.64
N HIS A 284 -2.78 -20.00 -4.48
CA HIS A 284 -4.13 -20.51 -4.30
C HIS A 284 -4.82 -19.90 -3.08
N ALA A 285 -6.11 -20.17 -2.90
CA ALA A 285 -6.91 -19.52 -1.88
C ALA A 285 -6.47 -19.84 -0.44
N ALA A 286 -5.77 -20.94 -0.21
CA ALA A 286 -5.27 -21.26 1.11
C ALA A 286 -3.97 -20.53 1.48
N ASN A 287 -3.25 -19.93 0.50
CA ASN A 287 -1.98 -19.27 0.81
C ASN A 287 -1.89 -17.79 0.41
N SER A 288 -2.56 -17.36 -0.66
CA SER A 288 -2.32 -15.99 -1.16
C SER A 288 -3.48 -15.39 -1.95
N LEU A 289 -4.27 -16.18 -2.66
CA LEU A 289 -5.39 -15.68 -3.45
C LEU A 289 -6.69 -15.69 -2.65
N GLN A 290 -7.67 -14.92 -3.07
CA GLN A 290 -9.02 -14.99 -2.50
C GLN A 290 -9.94 -16.00 -3.21
N ASN A 291 -9.52 -16.51 -4.37
CA ASN A 291 -10.28 -17.51 -5.15
C ASN A 291 -9.33 -18.34 -6.03
N ASN A 292 -9.67 -19.61 -6.26
CA ASN A 292 -8.88 -20.53 -7.07
C ASN A 292 -9.22 -20.51 -8.57
N THR A 293 -10.38 -19.97 -8.93
CA THR A 293 -10.81 -19.93 -10.33
C THR A 293 -10.21 -18.74 -11.03
N ILE A 294 -9.22 -18.99 -11.87
CA ILE A 294 -8.47 -17.97 -12.58
C ILE A 294 -9.07 -17.81 -13.97
N LEU A 295 -9.53 -16.61 -14.31
CA LEU A 295 -10.18 -16.30 -15.58
C LEU A 295 -9.21 -15.65 -16.58
N SER A 296 -8.34 -14.76 -16.11
CA SER A 296 -7.34 -14.11 -16.95
C SER A 296 -6.09 -13.75 -16.15
N LEU A 297 -4.96 -13.73 -16.84
CA LEU A 297 -3.66 -13.33 -16.35
C LEU A 297 -3.09 -12.27 -17.29
N TYR A 298 -2.43 -11.26 -16.73
CA TYR A 298 -1.83 -10.19 -17.51
C TYR A 298 -0.51 -9.72 -16.88
N GLU A 299 0.58 -9.68 -17.66
CA GLU A 299 1.86 -9.09 -17.23
C GLU A 299 1.82 -7.59 -17.52
N ASP A 300 1.98 -6.76 -16.48
CA ASP A 300 2.03 -5.31 -16.62
C ASP A 300 3.39 -4.80 -17.10
N GLN A 301 3.49 -3.50 -17.37
CA GLN A 301 4.72 -2.87 -17.82
C GLN A 301 5.86 -2.94 -16.80
N GLN A 302 5.55 -3.12 -15.52
CA GLN A 302 6.51 -3.31 -14.42
C GLN A 302 6.90 -4.79 -14.22
N ASN A 303 6.36 -5.68 -15.06
CA ASN A 303 6.54 -7.14 -15.01
C ASN A 303 5.93 -7.80 -13.77
N ASN A 304 4.90 -7.23 -13.21
CA ASN A 304 4.05 -7.85 -12.20
C ASN A 304 2.84 -8.50 -12.88
N ILE A 305 2.09 -9.31 -12.15
CA ILE A 305 1.00 -10.08 -12.73
C ILE A 305 -0.34 -9.64 -12.13
N TRP A 306 -1.21 -9.12 -12.97
CA TRP A 306 -2.61 -8.98 -12.67
C TRP A 306 -3.36 -10.30 -12.87
N VAL A 307 -4.26 -10.60 -11.97
CA VAL A 307 -5.05 -11.83 -11.92
C VAL A 307 -6.53 -11.47 -11.86
N ALA A 308 -7.30 -11.85 -12.87
CA ALA A 308 -8.75 -11.80 -12.84
C ALA A 308 -9.30 -13.15 -12.42
N MET A 309 -10.22 -13.15 -11.46
CA MET A 309 -10.79 -14.34 -10.86
C MET A 309 -12.32 -14.35 -10.94
N ASP A 310 -12.90 -15.50 -10.70
CA ASP A 310 -14.36 -15.64 -10.55
C ASP A 310 -14.87 -14.80 -9.37
N ARG A 311 -14.00 -14.56 -8.37
CA ARG A 311 -14.29 -13.70 -7.24
C ARG A 311 -13.11 -12.77 -6.94
N GLY A 312 -13.25 -11.51 -7.40
CA GLY A 312 -12.26 -10.46 -7.15
C GLY A 312 -11.11 -10.40 -8.14
N LEU A 313 -10.14 -9.60 -7.80
CA LEU A 313 -8.90 -9.39 -8.53
C LEU A 313 -7.71 -9.62 -7.59
N ALA A 314 -6.57 -10.01 -8.14
CA ALA A 314 -5.32 -10.02 -7.40
C ALA A 314 -4.18 -9.42 -8.23
N TYR A 315 -3.16 -8.95 -7.53
CA TYR A 315 -1.95 -8.41 -8.11
C TYR A 315 -0.73 -9.07 -7.46
N ILE A 316 0.05 -9.81 -8.24
CA ILE A 316 1.26 -10.49 -7.78
C ILE A 316 2.44 -9.58 -8.07
N ARG A 317 3.01 -9.02 -7.02
CA ARG A 317 4.10 -8.04 -7.08
C ARG A 317 5.43 -8.71 -6.80
N TYR A 318 6.35 -8.57 -7.73
CA TYR A 318 7.72 -9.03 -7.59
C TYR A 318 8.63 -7.89 -7.11
N THR A 319 9.32 -8.12 -6.01
CA THR A 319 10.34 -7.19 -5.49
C THR A 319 11.67 -7.92 -5.44
N ASN A 320 12.73 -7.32 -5.91
CA ASN A 320 14.03 -7.98 -6.01
C ASN A 320 14.69 -8.35 -4.66
N LYS A 321 14.12 -7.91 -3.52
CA LYS A 321 14.74 -8.03 -2.20
C LYS A 321 13.86 -8.64 -1.12
N LEU A 322 12.54 -8.69 -1.30
CA LEU A 322 11.59 -9.16 -0.30
C LEU A 322 10.88 -10.43 -0.74
N SER A 323 10.83 -11.41 0.15
CA SER A 323 10.01 -12.62 0.00
C SER A 323 9.01 -12.68 1.14
N TYR A 324 7.73 -12.84 0.82
CA TYR A 324 6.61 -12.75 1.75
C TYR A 324 6.09 -14.13 2.12
N TYR A 325 5.96 -14.41 3.41
CA TYR A 325 5.50 -15.67 3.96
C TYR A 325 4.34 -15.45 4.92
N HIS A 326 3.14 -15.84 4.50
CA HIS A 326 1.91 -15.77 5.29
C HIS A 326 1.65 -17.06 6.06
N THR A 327 1.00 -16.95 7.21
CA THR A 327 0.79 -18.04 8.18
C THR A 327 -0.37 -18.97 7.87
N THR A 328 -1.04 -18.86 6.72
CA THR A 328 -2.24 -19.67 6.43
C THR A 328 -1.99 -21.18 6.35
N GLU A 329 -0.73 -21.62 6.30
CA GLU A 329 -0.37 -23.02 6.03
C GLU A 329 0.47 -23.71 7.12
N GLY A 330 0.70 -23.13 8.31
CA GLY A 330 1.52 -23.85 9.32
C GLY A 330 1.85 -23.14 10.61
N ILE A 331 2.08 -21.83 10.58
CA ILE A 331 2.29 -21.01 11.79
C ILE A 331 1.11 -20.06 11.90
N SER A 332 0.12 -20.39 12.71
CA SER A 332 -1.02 -19.50 12.97
C SER A 332 -0.76 -18.50 14.10
N SER A 333 0.49 -18.02 14.23
CA SER A 333 0.92 -17.23 15.37
C SER A 333 1.89 -16.12 14.99
N ALA A 334 1.93 -15.07 15.80
CA ALA A 334 2.84 -13.95 15.63
C ALA A 334 4.30 -14.40 15.78
N VAL A 335 5.17 -13.92 14.89
CA VAL A 335 6.59 -14.21 14.87
C VAL A 335 7.35 -13.09 15.57
N TYR A 336 8.05 -13.40 16.65
CA TYR A 336 8.80 -12.42 17.44
C TYR A 336 10.28 -12.39 17.12
N THR A 337 10.86 -13.53 16.76
CA THR A 337 12.29 -13.65 16.52
C THR A 337 12.60 -14.84 15.62
N ALA A 338 13.78 -14.84 14.99
CA ALA A 338 14.27 -15.98 14.23
C ALA A 338 15.79 -16.05 14.28
N THR A 339 16.34 -17.23 14.02
CA THR A 339 17.78 -17.42 13.92
C THR A 339 18.12 -18.62 13.02
N LEU A 340 19.31 -18.60 12.39
CA LEU A 340 19.87 -19.73 11.68
C LEU A 340 20.88 -20.43 12.58
N TRP A 341 20.71 -21.74 12.82
CA TRP A 341 21.63 -22.53 13.62
C TRP A 341 21.66 -24.00 13.11
N ASN A 342 22.84 -24.57 12.97
CA ASN A 342 23.03 -25.94 12.51
C ASN A 342 22.18 -26.30 11.27
N ASP A 343 22.24 -25.46 10.25
CA ASP A 343 21.51 -25.64 8.99
C ASP A 343 19.98 -25.58 9.09
N TYR A 344 19.45 -25.13 10.25
CA TYR A 344 18.02 -24.93 10.44
C TYR A 344 17.69 -23.45 10.70
N LEU A 345 16.56 -23.02 10.15
CA LEU A 345 15.92 -21.77 10.50
C LEU A 345 14.97 -22.06 11.67
N PHE A 346 15.23 -21.42 12.81
CA PHE A 346 14.37 -21.44 13.98
C PHE A 346 13.53 -20.15 14.01
N ILE A 347 12.24 -20.28 14.27
CA ILE A 347 11.29 -19.16 14.35
C ILE A 347 10.62 -19.21 15.71
N GLY A 348 10.79 -18.14 16.48
CA GLY A 348 10.17 -17.95 17.79
C GLY A 348 8.85 -17.22 17.68
N THR A 349 7.82 -17.80 18.24
CA THR A 349 6.44 -17.28 18.19
C THR A 349 5.88 -17.10 19.60
N ASN A 350 4.64 -16.61 19.69
CA ASN A 350 3.91 -16.57 20.95
C ASN A 350 3.43 -17.94 21.44
N GLN A 351 3.56 -18.99 20.63
CA GLN A 351 3.13 -20.35 20.98
C GLN A 351 4.32 -21.30 21.23
N GLY A 352 5.52 -20.94 20.78
CA GLY A 352 6.72 -21.75 20.90
C GLY A 352 7.66 -21.56 19.73
N VAL A 353 8.55 -22.52 19.55
CA VAL A 353 9.56 -22.54 18.50
C VAL A 353 9.14 -23.45 17.37
N TYR A 354 9.23 -22.94 16.16
CA TYR A 354 9.15 -23.71 14.93
C TYR A 354 10.51 -23.77 14.26
N PHE A 355 10.79 -24.83 13.52
CA PHE A 355 12.05 -24.98 12.80
C PHE A 355 11.87 -25.67 11.47
N VAL A 356 12.76 -25.34 10.52
CA VAL A 356 12.81 -25.92 9.18
C VAL A 356 14.25 -25.96 8.69
N HIS A 357 14.62 -27.00 7.95
CA HIS A 357 15.96 -27.07 7.36
C HIS A 357 16.16 -25.95 6.31
N LYS A 358 17.33 -25.30 6.28
CA LYS A 358 17.59 -24.12 5.45
C LYS A 358 17.37 -24.35 3.94
N GLU A 359 17.59 -25.56 3.43
CA GLU A 359 17.32 -25.90 2.04
C GLU A 359 15.82 -25.84 1.71
N LYS A 360 14.98 -26.22 2.69
CA LYS A 360 13.52 -26.16 2.57
C LYS A 360 12.96 -24.76 2.63
N THR A 361 13.73 -23.76 3.06
CA THR A 361 13.30 -22.35 3.04
C THR A 361 13.12 -21.79 1.62
N LYS A 362 13.63 -22.50 0.62
CA LYS A 362 13.45 -22.20 -0.80
C LYS A 362 12.29 -22.97 -1.43
N ASP A 363 11.72 -23.95 -0.73
CA ASP A 363 10.64 -24.77 -1.24
C ASP A 363 9.30 -24.03 -1.16
N LEU A 364 8.42 -24.33 -2.10
CA LEU A 364 7.04 -23.85 -2.16
C LEU A 364 6.25 -24.14 -0.89
N GLU A 365 6.56 -25.26 -0.26
CA GLU A 365 5.88 -25.80 0.91
C GLU A 365 6.72 -25.61 2.18
N MET A 366 7.42 -24.48 2.31
CA MET A 366 8.22 -24.21 3.50
C MET A 366 7.43 -24.41 4.79
N PHE A 367 6.19 -23.91 4.83
CA PHE A 367 5.34 -24.02 6.03
C PHE A 367 4.89 -25.45 6.31
N SER A 368 4.56 -26.25 5.31
CA SER A 368 4.21 -27.67 5.49
C SER A 368 5.40 -28.52 5.98
N SER A 369 6.62 -28.04 5.69
CA SER A 369 7.86 -28.65 6.15
C SER A 369 8.32 -28.17 7.53
N MET A 370 7.69 -27.13 8.08
CA MET A 370 7.99 -26.61 9.42
C MET A 370 7.49 -27.54 10.49
N LYS A 371 8.33 -27.77 11.49
CA LYS A 371 8.01 -28.60 12.66
C LYS A 371 7.97 -27.74 13.91
N PHE A 372 7.00 -28.02 14.77
CA PHE A 372 6.95 -27.45 16.11
C PHE A 372 7.92 -28.17 17.02
N LEU A 373 8.69 -27.43 17.79
CA LEU A 373 9.66 -27.96 18.74
C LEU A 373 8.95 -28.18 20.10
N LYS A 374 8.61 -29.41 20.41
CA LYS A 374 7.98 -29.77 21.68
C LYS A 374 8.85 -29.38 22.86
N GLY A 375 8.22 -28.93 23.96
CA GLY A 375 8.89 -28.43 25.15
C GLY A 375 9.21 -26.94 25.12
N THR A 376 8.82 -26.24 24.03
CA THR A 376 8.96 -24.78 23.90
C THR A 376 7.61 -24.05 23.90
N GLU A 377 6.56 -24.69 24.43
CA GLU A 377 5.21 -24.10 24.47
C GLU A 377 5.19 -22.83 25.32
N GLY A 378 4.88 -21.70 24.69
CA GLY A 378 4.82 -20.39 25.28
C GLY A 378 5.49 -19.32 24.41
N GLN A 379 5.65 -18.14 24.94
CA GLN A 379 6.16 -16.99 24.19
C GLN A 379 7.69 -16.98 24.13
N VAL A 380 8.22 -16.91 22.93
CA VAL A 380 9.66 -16.79 22.65
C VAL A 380 10.00 -15.35 22.32
N TRP A 381 10.89 -14.73 23.06
CA TRP A 381 11.24 -13.31 22.86
C TRP A 381 12.52 -13.09 22.06
N ALA A 382 13.54 -13.94 22.27
CA ALA A 382 14.81 -13.83 21.56
C ALA A 382 15.55 -15.18 21.48
N PHE A 383 16.36 -15.33 20.45
CA PHE A 383 17.39 -16.38 20.39
C PHE A 383 18.76 -15.76 20.62
N LYS A 384 19.64 -16.51 21.24
CA LYS A 384 21.07 -16.17 21.41
C LYS A 384 21.93 -17.38 21.14
N GLN A 385 22.92 -17.21 20.27
CA GLN A 385 23.95 -18.20 20.05
C GLN A 385 25.20 -17.81 20.80
N ILE A 386 25.70 -18.72 21.62
CA ILE A 386 26.91 -18.57 22.44
C ILE A 386 27.67 -19.88 22.39
N ASP A 387 28.96 -19.85 22.06
CA ASP A 387 29.86 -21.03 21.99
C ASP A 387 29.27 -22.20 21.18
N GLY A 388 28.56 -21.89 20.08
CA GLY A 388 27.91 -22.88 19.22
C GLY A 388 26.60 -23.47 19.77
N GLN A 389 26.19 -23.09 20.97
CA GLN A 389 24.91 -23.49 21.59
C GLN A 389 23.81 -22.48 21.25
N LEU A 390 22.59 -22.97 21.14
CA LEU A 390 21.41 -22.12 20.90
C LEU A 390 20.58 -21.98 22.17
N PHE A 391 20.44 -20.74 22.64
CA PHE A 391 19.59 -20.40 23.77
C PHE A 391 18.33 -19.68 23.29
N CYS A 392 17.21 -20.01 23.93
CA CYS A 392 15.89 -19.43 23.69
C CYS A 392 15.46 -18.65 24.95
N CYS A 393 15.36 -17.34 24.83
CA CYS A 393 14.78 -16.48 25.86
C CYS A 393 13.25 -16.61 25.80
N HIS A 394 12.68 -17.17 26.85
CA HIS A 394 11.31 -17.66 26.88
C HIS A 394 10.53 -17.14 28.10
N ASN A 395 9.19 -17.08 28.01
CA ASN A 395 8.36 -16.65 29.13
C ASN A 395 8.40 -17.57 30.36
N LYS A 396 8.91 -18.81 30.19
CA LYS A 396 9.13 -19.77 31.29
C LYS A 396 10.58 -19.85 31.73
N GLY A 397 11.45 -18.90 31.33
CA GLY A 397 12.85 -18.90 31.69
C GLY A 397 13.80 -18.96 30.49
N LEU A 398 14.99 -19.52 30.67
CA LEU A 398 15.96 -19.76 29.62
C LEU A 398 15.94 -21.20 29.20
N LEU A 399 15.74 -21.48 27.94
CA LEU A 399 15.80 -22.83 27.35
C LEU A 399 17.04 -22.94 26.47
N GLU A 400 17.74 -24.08 26.53
CA GLU A 400 18.80 -24.48 25.62
C GLU A 400 18.21 -25.48 24.61
N ILE A 401 18.37 -25.19 23.34
CA ILE A 401 18.01 -26.09 22.24
C ILE A 401 19.27 -26.84 21.82
N ARG A 402 19.26 -28.17 21.96
CA ARG A 402 20.39 -29.02 21.61
C ARG A 402 20.35 -29.49 20.15
N PRO A 403 21.47 -29.94 19.58
CA PRO A 403 21.51 -30.40 18.19
C PRO A 403 20.56 -31.55 17.84
N ASP A 404 20.16 -32.33 18.85
CA ASP A 404 19.19 -33.42 18.73
C ASP A 404 17.74 -32.96 18.88
N PHE A 405 17.52 -31.61 18.94
CA PHE A 405 16.24 -30.95 19.21
C PHE A 405 15.64 -31.21 20.61
N SER A 406 16.40 -31.78 21.52
CA SER A 406 15.99 -31.85 22.94
C SER A 406 16.10 -30.48 23.58
N ILE A 407 15.17 -30.21 24.50
CA ILE A 407 15.12 -28.96 25.27
C ILE A 407 15.71 -29.22 26.66
N HIS A 408 16.65 -28.38 27.04
CA HIS A 408 17.23 -28.39 28.37
C HIS A 408 17.04 -27.01 29.03
N GLN A 409 16.82 -27.01 30.33
CA GLN A 409 16.79 -25.79 31.12
C GLN A 409 18.10 -25.71 31.94
N PRO A 410 19.08 -24.93 31.44
CA PRO A 410 20.44 -24.95 32.00
C PRO A 410 20.52 -24.34 33.39
N TYR A 411 19.54 -23.49 33.72
CA TYR A 411 19.44 -22.79 35.01
C TYR A 411 18.01 -22.81 35.50
N ARG A 412 17.82 -22.93 36.81
CA ARG A 412 16.48 -22.83 37.47
C ARG A 412 16.06 -21.36 37.52
N ILE A 413 15.40 -20.91 36.45
CA ILE A 413 14.84 -19.58 36.29
C ILE A 413 13.38 -19.75 35.90
N ASP A 414 12.46 -19.55 36.86
CA ASP A 414 11.04 -19.79 36.67
C ASP A 414 10.27 -18.54 36.26
N ILE A 415 11.01 -17.47 35.91
CA ILE A 415 10.49 -16.19 35.41
C ILE A 415 10.98 -15.93 33.99
N GLY A 416 10.19 -15.22 33.18
CA GLY A 416 10.51 -14.96 31.80
C GLY A 416 11.82 -14.17 31.61
N VAL A 417 12.66 -14.66 30.70
CA VAL A 417 13.93 -14.06 30.33
C VAL A 417 13.74 -13.32 29.00
N PHE A 418 13.91 -11.99 28.98
CA PHE A 418 13.75 -11.19 27.77
C PHE A 418 14.99 -11.21 26.89
N LYS A 419 16.18 -11.16 27.50
CA LYS A 419 17.42 -11.00 26.78
C LYS A 419 18.56 -11.71 27.50
N MET A 420 19.47 -12.25 26.71
CA MET A 420 20.73 -12.82 27.14
C MET A 420 21.88 -12.06 26.49
N LEU A 421 22.80 -11.55 27.32
CA LEU A 421 24.00 -10.84 26.90
C LEU A 421 25.24 -11.64 27.32
N GLU A 422 26.32 -11.49 26.58
CA GLU A 422 27.62 -12.08 26.87
C GLU A 422 28.65 -10.96 26.95
N THR A 423 29.54 -11.03 27.93
CA THR A 423 30.64 -10.07 28.07
C THR A 423 31.79 -10.65 28.87
N ASN A 424 32.96 -10.04 28.72
CA ASN A 424 34.11 -10.23 29.60
C ASN A 424 34.11 -9.16 30.69
N TYR A 425 34.08 -9.58 31.94
CA TYR A 425 34.13 -8.71 33.09
C TYR A 425 35.27 -9.16 34.03
N ASN A 426 36.27 -8.30 34.23
CA ASN A 426 37.48 -8.61 35.04
C ASN A 426 38.09 -9.97 34.65
N GLU A 427 38.34 -10.18 33.34
CA GLU A 427 38.91 -11.43 32.76
C GLU A 427 38.03 -12.69 32.92
N LYS A 428 36.80 -12.54 33.42
CA LYS A 428 35.83 -13.63 33.53
C LYS A 428 34.75 -13.50 32.45
N GLU A 429 34.57 -14.55 31.70
CA GLU A 429 33.45 -14.63 30.75
C GLU A 429 32.14 -14.85 31.50
N ILE A 430 31.20 -13.96 31.34
CA ILE A 430 29.90 -13.99 32.00
C ILE A 430 28.75 -13.88 31.02
N ASN A 431 27.66 -14.55 31.34
CA ASN A 431 26.37 -14.35 30.72
C ASN A 431 25.48 -13.52 31.65
N ILE A 432 24.79 -12.55 31.07
CA ILE A 432 23.84 -11.70 31.79
C ILE A 432 22.45 -12.01 31.25
N LEU A 433 21.55 -12.47 32.11
CA LEU A 433 20.15 -12.68 31.75
C LEU A 433 19.29 -11.61 32.36
N VAL A 434 18.40 -11.06 31.57
CA VAL A 434 17.52 -9.94 31.98
C VAL A 434 16.08 -10.42 32.01
N THR A 435 15.48 -10.28 33.18
CA THR A 435 14.06 -10.55 33.42
C THR A 435 13.33 -9.26 33.78
N TYR A 436 12.05 -9.35 34.02
CA TYR A 436 11.23 -8.19 34.35
C TYR A 436 11.64 -7.48 35.67
N LYS A 437 12.22 -8.22 36.63
CA LYS A 437 12.59 -7.70 37.95
C LYS A 437 14.03 -7.98 38.37
N GLU A 438 14.69 -8.89 37.73
CA GLU A 438 15.95 -9.45 38.20
C GLU A 438 16.95 -9.51 37.05
N VAL A 439 18.23 -9.31 37.39
CA VAL A 439 19.36 -9.51 36.49
C VAL A 439 20.16 -10.69 37.03
N TYR A 440 20.32 -11.72 36.22
CA TYR A 440 21.13 -12.89 36.54
C TYR A 440 22.50 -12.74 35.95
N ILE A 441 23.53 -12.89 36.75
CA ILE A 441 24.94 -12.92 36.32
C ILE A 441 25.44 -14.35 36.45
N ILE A 442 25.85 -14.95 35.38
CA ILE A 442 26.27 -16.33 35.29
C ILE A 442 27.71 -16.40 34.84
N ASN A 443 28.58 -16.94 35.67
CA ASN A 443 29.94 -17.23 35.28
C ASN A 443 29.98 -18.43 34.33
N LYS A 444 30.50 -18.26 33.13
CA LYS A 444 30.51 -19.35 32.12
C LYS A 444 31.33 -20.56 32.55
N LYS A 445 32.44 -20.31 33.27
CA LYS A 445 33.38 -21.35 33.70
C LYS A 445 32.91 -22.10 34.96
N THR A 446 32.55 -21.36 36.01
CA THR A 446 32.17 -21.97 37.31
C THR A 446 30.69 -22.37 37.37
N LYS A 447 29.85 -21.84 36.48
CA LYS A 447 28.41 -21.95 36.44
C LYS A 447 27.66 -21.32 37.66
N ASP A 448 28.42 -20.52 38.44
CA ASP A 448 27.82 -19.76 39.55
C ASP A 448 26.80 -18.76 39.01
N VAL A 449 25.66 -18.65 39.71
CA VAL A 449 24.55 -17.77 39.38
C VAL A 449 24.35 -16.76 40.48
N HIS A 450 24.50 -15.50 40.20
CA HIS A 450 24.17 -14.38 41.11
C HIS A 450 22.93 -13.65 40.64
N ILE A 451 22.06 -13.26 41.57
CA ILE A 451 20.79 -12.60 41.24
C ILE A 451 20.81 -11.20 41.83
N ILE A 452 20.68 -10.19 40.97
CA ILE A 452 20.67 -8.79 41.35
C ILE A 452 19.24 -8.24 41.25
N ARG A 453 18.75 -7.61 42.35
CA ARG A 453 17.36 -7.08 42.47
C ARG A 453 17.34 -5.57 42.82
N GLU A 454 18.42 -4.88 42.59
CA GLU A 454 18.62 -3.49 43.06
C GLU A 454 17.87 -2.44 42.25
N ILE A 455 17.45 -2.78 41.01
CA ILE A 455 16.73 -1.84 40.14
C ILE A 455 15.25 -1.81 40.54
N PRO A 456 14.74 -0.60 40.92
CA PRO A 456 13.39 -0.50 41.44
C PRO A 456 12.27 -0.58 40.36
N ASP A 457 12.63 -0.25 39.13
CA ASP A 457 11.68 -0.19 37.99
C ASP A 457 11.70 -1.48 37.18
N PRO A 458 10.56 -1.90 36.59
CA PRO A 458 10.49 -3.06 35.73
C PRO A 458 11.39 -2.93 34.49
N ILE A 459 12.26 -3.93 34.28
CA ILE A 459 13.24 -3.96 33.20
C ILE A 459 12.64 -4.64 31.98
N ASN A 460 12.83 -4.10 30.77
CA ASN A 460 12.40 -4.70 29.53
C ASN A 460 13.51 -4.80 28.47
N GLU A 461 14.66 -4.16 28.71
CA GLU A 461 15.73 -4.10 27.75
C GLU A 461 17.09 -4.00 28.44
N ALA A 462 18.14 -4.49 27.78
CA ALA A 462 19.49 -4.32 28.27
C ALA A 462 20.50 -4.32 27.13
N GLU A 463 21.59 -3.56 27.28
CA GLU A 463 22.74 -3.57 26.40
C GLU A 463 24.04 -3.30 27.18
N ILE A 464 25.16 -3.67 26.60
CA ILE A 464 26.50 -3.42 27.16
C ILE A 464 27.22 -2.44 26.27
N ASP A 465 27.75 -1.35 26.86
CA ASP A 465 28.55 -0.38 26.14
C ASP A 465 30.01 -0.85 25.99
N HIS A 466 30.80 -0.07 25.24
CA HIS A 466 32.21 -0.36 24.96
C HIS A 466 33.11 -0.26 26.21
N LEU A 467 32.65 0.37 27.28
CA LEU A 467 33.33 0.46 28.57
C LEU A 467 32.93 -0.70 29.52
N GLY A 468 32.01 -1.57 29.11
CA GLY A 468 31.52 -2.65 29.94
C GLY A 468 30.48 -2.24 30.96
N ASN A 469 29.86 -1.05 30.83
CA ASN A 469 28.68 -0.71 31.63
C ASN A 469 27.47 -1.43 31.08
N ILE A 470 26.61 -1.89 32.00
CA ILE A 470 25.34 -2.52 31.67
C ILE A 470 24.29 -1.44 31.70
N TRP A 471 23.64 -1.21 30.56
CA TRP A 471 22.50 -0.32 30.43
C TRP A 471 21.21 -1.10 30.50
N LEU A 472 20.35 -0.78 31.46
CA LEU A 472 19.04 -1.42 31.67
C LEU A 472 17.93 -0.44 31.32
N GLY A 473 17.11 -0.81 30.34
CA GLY A 473 15.92 -0.06 29.93
C GLY A 473 14.74 -0.45 30.79
N THR A 474 13.91 0.51 31.13
CA THR A 474 12.70 0.26 31.91
C THR A 474 11.44 0.52 31.11
N VAL A 475 10.34 -0.09 31.50
CA VAL A 475 9.09 -0.03 30.75
C VAL A 475 8.58 1.41 30.58
N ASN A 476 8.71 2.27 31.62
CA ASN A 476 8.12 3.60 31.58
C ASN A 476 8.98 4.71 32.20
N ASN A 477 10.20 4.42 32.63
CA ASN A 477 10.94 5.32 33.52
C ASN A 477 12.38 5.63 33.06
N GLY A 478 12.70 5.59 31.77
CA GLY A 478 14.05 5.86 31.29
C GLY A 478 14.99 4.68 31.46
N VAL A 479 16.26 4.90 31.69
CA VAL A 479 17.33 3.90 31.68
C VAL A 479 18.25 3.99 32.87
N TYR A 480 18.84 2.88 33.25
CA TYR A 480 19.87 2.80 34.29
C TYR A 480 21.21 2.39 33.69
N LYS A 481 22.27 3.10 34.03
CA LYS A 481 23.65 2.73 33.78
C LYS A 481 24.19 2.02 35.01
N CYS A 482 24.60 0.80 34.87
CA CYS A 482 25.01 -0.07 35.95
C CYS A 482 26.45 -0.57 35.76
N ARG A 483 27.17 -0.76 36.85
CA ARG A 483 28.48 -1.42 36.86
C ARG A 483 28.50 -2.48 37.94
N LEU A 484 28.95 -3.71 37.62
CA LEU A 484 29.07 -4.78 38.59
C LEU A 484 30.18 -4.48 39.63
N ASN A 485 30.04 -5.05 40.81
CA ASN A 485 31.13 -5.13 41.79
C ASN A 485 32.13 -6.25 41.36
N GLU A 486 33.24 -6.38 42.08
CA GLU A 486 34.28 -7.35 41.73
C GLU A 486 33.80 -8.81 41.87
N GLU A 487 32.88 -9.07 42.82
CA GLU A 487 32.30 -10.36 43.09
C GLU A 487 31.17 -10.71 42.13
N MET A 488 30.67 -9.74 41.33
CA MET A 488 29.58 -9.85 40.37
C MET A 488 28.23 -10.26 40.98
N ASN A 489 28.05 -10.06 42.28
CA ASN A 489 26.83 -10.40 43.02
C ASN A 489 25.92 -9.19 43.31
N ALA A 490 26.39 -7.96 43.02
CA ALA A 490 25.66 -6.71 43.16
C ALA A 490 26.15 -5.67 42.14
N PHE A 491 25.39 -4.57 42.00
CA PHE A 491 25.91 -3.42 41.28
C PHE A 491 26.81 -2.57 42.24
N ARG A 492 28.05 -2.30 41.82
CA ARG A 492 28.92 -1.35 42.49
C ARG A 492 28.31 0.04 42.53
N TYR A 493 27.64 0.41 41.43
CA TYR A 493 26.79 1.59 41.32
C TYR A 493 25.77 1.39 40.20
N TYR A 494 24.64 2.07 40.32
CA TYR A 494 23.70 2.26 39.24
C TYR A 494 23.21 3.72 39.24
N THR A 495 23.11 4.30 38.07
CA THR A 495 22.70 5.70 37.88
C THR A 495 21.53 5.77 36.93
N TYR A 496 20.49 6.48 37.33
CA TYR A 496 19.30 6.70 36.52
C TYR A 496 19.48 7.88 35.56
N TYR A 497 19.03 7.68 34.28
CA TYR A 497 18.92 8.70 33.26
C TYR A 497 17.51 8.68 32.68
N GLY A 498 16.83 9.83 32.67
CA GLY A 498 15.49 9.96 32.16
C GLY A 498 14.76 11.16 32.73
N HIS A 499 13.49 11.30 32.39
CA HIS A 499 12.65 12.45 32.67
C HIS A 499 12.55 12.85 34.16
N LYS A 500 12.70 11.91 35.09
CA LYS A 500 12.68 12.20 36.51
C LYS A 500 13.89 13.07 36.95
N LYS A 501 15.08 12.80 36.36
CA LYS A 501 16.34 13.51 36.64
C LYS A 501 16.51 14.74 35.73
N ASP A 502 16.16 14.62 34.46
CA ASP A 502 16.24 15.66 33.44
C ASP A 502 14.91 15.78 32.70
N LYS A 503 14.20 16.88 32.90
CA LYS A 503 12.88 17.16 32.30
C LYS A 503 12.91 17.37 30.80
N THR A 504 14.09 17.57 30.21
CA THR A 504 14.25 17.69 28.74
C THR A 504 14.21 16.34 28.04
N LEU A 505 14.46 15.25 28.79
CA LEU A 505 14.43 13.89 28.24
C LEU A 505 13.00 13.34 28.19
N PRO A 506 12.71 12.48 27.20
CA PRO A 506 11.43 11.75 27.13
C PRO A 506 11.19 10.88 28.37
N LYS A 507 9.92 10.61 28.67
CA LYS A 507 9.55 9.68 29.75
C LYS A 507 9.99 8.26 29.45
N HIS A 508 9.83 7.83 28.18
CA HIS A 508 10.26 6.54 27.71
C HIS A 508 11.51 6.69 26.86
N LEU A 509 12.54 5.94 27.19
CA LEU A 509 13.79 5.85 26.46
C LEU A 509 14.08 4.39 26.16
N GLN A 510 14.19 4.06 24.89
CA GLN A 510 14.56 2.73 24.44
C GLN A 510 16.04 2.66 24.14
N ILE A 511 16.71 1.60 24.59
CA ILE A 511 18.12 1.36 24.31
C ILE A 511 18.24 0.81 22.89
N CYS A 512 19.11 1.40 22.09
CA CYS A 512 19.42 0.90 20.75
C CYS A 512 20.94 0.92 20.51
N LYS A 513 21.38 0.10 19.58
CA LYS A 513 22.79 -0.04 19.23
C LYS A 513 22.99 0.17 17.73
N ALA A 514 23.93 1.01 17.36
CA ALA A 514 24.34 1.22 15.97
C ALA A 514 25.84 1.49 15.93
N SER A 515 26.56 0.88 14.99
CA SER A 515 28.02 1.00 14.86
C SER A 515 28.78 0.70 16.17
N GLY A 516 28.33 -0.32 16.90
CA GLY A 516 28.92 -0.68 18.20
C GLY A 516 28.66 0.28 19.37
N ARG A 517 28.02 1.43 19.13
CA ARG A 517 27.69 2.45 20.15
C ARG A 517 26.25 2.33 20.61
N ILE A 518 26.00 2.68 21.87
CA ILE A 518 24.65 2.73 22.45
C ILE A 518 24.05 4.13 22.25
N PHE A 519 22.80 4.13 21.85
CA PHE A 519 21.93 5.30 21.74
C PHE A 519 20.62 5.04 22.49
N PHE A 520 19.93 6.11 22.80
CA PHE A 520 18.64 6.09 23.47
C PHE A 520 17.62 6.76 22.58
N LEU A 521 16.57 6.04 22.20
CA LEU A 521 15.51 6.53 21.35
C LEU A 521 14.30 6.93 22.20
N GLY A 522 13.81 8.13 22.02
CA GLY A 522 12.58 8.57 22.65
C GLY A 522 11.97 9.77 21.93
N ASN A 523 10.65 9.76 21.72
CA ASN A 523 9.91 10.77 20.95
C ASN A 523 10.51 11.04 19.55
N ASP A 524 10.87 9.97 18.85
CA ASP A 524 11.50 10.01 17.51
C ASP A 524 12.86 10.74 17.47
N GLN A 525 13.52 10.89 18.61
CA GLN A 525 14.84 11.48 18.71
C GLN A 525 15.86 10.55 19.36
N PHE A 526 17.09 10.62 18.87
CA PHE A 526 18.23 9.85 19.37
C PHE A 526 19.04 10.68 20.34
N TYR A 527 19.40 10.06 21.44
CA TYR A 527 20.29 10.60 22.45
C TYR A 527 21.50 9.66 22.60
N ALA A 528 22.67 10.25 22.83
CA ALA A 528 23.91 9.52 23.13
C ALA A 528 24.39 9.89 24.54
N TYR A 529 25.02 8.94 25.20
CA TYR A 529 25.65 9.23 26.50
C TYR A 529 26.95 9.99 26.31
N ASN A 530 27.08 11.12 27.00
CA ASN A 530 28.28 11.93 27.07
C ASN A 530 29.02 11.63 28.38
N GLU A 531 30.16 10.97 28.27
CA GLU A 531 30.98 10.55 29.42
C GLU A 531 31.52 11.73 30.24
N ASN A 532 31.93 12.82 29.56
CA ASN A 532 32.52 13.99 30.22
C ASN A 532 31.51 14.79 31.06
N LYS A 533 30.23 14.76 30.65
CA LYS A 533 29.15 15.50 31.32
C LYS A 533 28.22 14.60 32.14
N ASP A 534 28.43 13.31 32.09
CA ASP A 534 27.61 12.27 32.74
C ASP A 534 26.11 12.49 32.49
N ASN A 535 25.72 12.77 31.21
CA ASN A 535 24.34 13.00 30.80
C ASN A 535 24.03 12.44 29.40
N LEU A 536 22.74 12.39 29.07
CA LEU A 536 22.28 12.05 27.73
C LEU A 536 22.13 13.34 26.91
N GLN A 537 22.74 13.36 25.74
CA GLN A 537 22.68 14.48 24.79
C GLN A 537 22.10 14.06 23.47
N SER A 538 21.39 14.98 22.81
CA SER A 538 20.85 14.77 21.47
C SER A 538 21.96 14.38 20.48
N SER A 539 21.69 13.39 19.60
CA SER A 539 22.58 12.94 18.53
C SER A 539 22.24 13.65 17.21
N PRO A 540 22.97 14.71 16.80
CA PRO A 540 22.58 15.51 15.64
C PRO A 540 22.56 14.71 14.34
N LEU A 541 23.55 13.83 14.12
CA LEU A 541 23.67 13.03 12.90
C LEU A 541 22.47 12.11 12.69
N LEU A 542 22.10 11.33 13.70
CA LEU A 542 20.96 10.43 13.62
C LEU A 542 19.65 11.21 13.53
N ASN A 543 19.51 12.27 14.32
CA ASN A 543 18.31 13.10 14.29
C ASN A 543 18.10 13.79 12.94
N GLN A 544 19.18 14.21 12.27
CA GLN A 544 19.10 14.74 10.91
C GLN A 544 18.73 13.66 9.89
N CYS A 545 19.29 12.46 10.02
CA CYS A 545 18.99 11.32 9.14
C CYS A 545 17.51 10.92 9.19
N PHE A 546 16.90 10.95 10.37
CA PHE A 546 15.52 10.53 10.61
C PHE A 546 14.53 11.70 10.75
N LYS A 547 14.92 12.93 10.39
CA LYS A 547 14.11 14.14 10.59
C LYS A 547 12.66 14.04 10.06
N ASN A 548 12.46 13.35 8.95
CA ASN A 548 11.17 13.20 8.30
C ASN A 548 10.47 11.85 8.59
N ILE A 549 11.02 11.06 9.52
CA ILE A 549 10.49 9.74 9.88
C ILE A 549 9.92 9.80 11.29
N ASN A 550 8.66 9.48 11.41
CA ASN A 550 7.93 9.50 12.67
C ASN A 550 7.64 8.07 13.17
N SER A 551 7.32 7.97 14.45
CA SER A 551 6.94 6.70 15.10
C SER A 551 8.05 5.65 15.09
N LEU A 552 9.30 6.07 15.24
CA LEU A 552 10.44 5.16 15.44
C LEU A 552 10.21 4.29 16.68
N LYS A 553 10.39 2.97 16.50
CA LYS A 553 10.15 1.97 17.56
C LYS A 553 11.42 1.24 17.98
N ARG A 554 12.27 0.87 17.04
CA ARG A 554 13.44 0.06 17.35
C ARG A 554 14.54 0.22 16.31
N ILE A 555 15.79 0.07 16.77
CA ILE A 555 16.99 -0.06 15.93
C ILE A 555 17.57 -1.45 16.13
N VAL A 556 17.85 -2.14 15.04
CA VAL A 556 18.44 -3.49 15.06
C VAL A 556 19.73 -3.46 14.23
N PRO A 557 20.91 -3.67 14.83
CA PRO A 557 22.17 -3.69 14.08
C PRO A 557 22.26 -4.93 13.16
N ILE A 558 22.71 -4.71 11.93
CA ILE A 558 23.06 -5.77 10.98
C ILE A 558 24.54 -6.12 11.15
N ASN A 559 25.37 -5.10 11.07
CA ASN A 559 26.82 -5.18 11.26
C ASN A 559 27.35 -3.84 11.78
N HIS A 560 28.66 -3.60 11.69
CA HIS A 560 29.27 -2.36 12.20
C HIS A 560 28.82 -1.08 11.49
N GLU A 561 28.33 -1.15 10.26
CA GLU A 561 28.01 0.03 9.46
C GLU A 561 26.52 0.12 9.12
N ALA A 562 25.81 -1.00 9.10
CA ALA A 562 24.42 -1.06 8.68
C ALA A 562 23.50 -1.49 9.82
N SER A 563 22.35 -0.86 9.89
CA SER A 563 21.29 -1.18 10.86
C SER A 563 19.90 -1.05 10.24
N TRP A 564 18.93 -1.72 10.83
CA TRP A 564 17.50 -1.52 10.58
C TRP A 564 16.92 -0.54 11.57
N ALA A 565 16.12 0.38 11.09
CA ALA A 565 15.22 1.22 11.89
C ALA A 565 13.78 0.80 11.61
N ILE A 566 13.01 0.57 12.66
CA ILE A 566 11.64 0.06 12.58
C ILE A 566 10.71 1.16 13.10
N THR A 567 9.67 1.47 12.33
CA THR A 567 8.55 2.31 12.76
C THR A 567 7.30 1.45 12.98
N SER A 568 6.19 2.05 13.31
CA SER A 568 4.91 1.35 13.45
C SER A 568 4.43 0.66 12.15
N SER A 569 4.89 1.13 10.98
CA SER A 569 4.37 0.68 9.67
C SER A 569 5.42 0.49 8.59
N SER A 570 6.68 0.83 8.88
CA SER A 570 7.76 0.79 7.88
C SER A 570 9.07 0.35 8.50
N VAL A 571 9.95 -0.18 7.67
CA VAL A 571 11.31 -0.53 8.07
C VAL A 571 12.30 0.14 7.13
N TYR A 572 13.38 0.64 7.70
CA TYR A 572 14.41 1.39 6.99
C TYR A 572 15.76 0.73 7.23
N ARG A 573 16.48 0.44 6.17
CA ARG A 573 17.89 0.07 6.27
C ARG A 573 18.72 1.34 6.17
N PHE A 574 19.58 1.61 7.15
CA PHE A 574 20.42 2.79 7.16
C PHE A 574 21.88 2.45 7.44
N PHE A 575 22.76 3.29 6.92
CA PHE A 575 24.18 3.29 7.14
C PHE A 575 24.51 4.30 8.24
N TYR A 576 25.38 3.89 9.16
CA TYR A 576 25.94 4.76 10.17
C TYR A 576 27.34 4.26 10.59
N ASP A 577 28.36 5.10 10.45
CA ASP A 577 29.77 4.80 10.81
C ASP A 577 30.33 5.70 11.92
N GLY A 578 29.48 6.57 12.49
CA GLY A 578 29.86 7.56 13.48
C GLY A 578 30.09 8.96 12.91
N TYR A 579 30.29 9.10 11.61
CA TYR A 579 30.53 10.37 10.90
C TYR A 579 29.42 10.72 9.93
N ILE A 580 28.81 9.72 9.31
CA ILE A 580 27.75 9.85 8.31
C ILE A 580 26.59 8.95 8.72
N ALA A 581 25.38 9.48 8.60
CA ALA A 581 24.15 8.73 8.71
C ALA A 581 23.30 8.93 7.45
N ARG A 582 22.87 7.86 6.79
CA ARG A 582 22.00 7.91 5.61
C ARG A 582 21.09 6.70 5.49
N ILE A 583 19.86 6.90 5.08
CA ILE A 583 18.95 5.82 4.76
C ILE A 583 19.33 5.23 3.40
N GLN A 584 19.38 3.92 3.32
CA GLN A 584 19.73 3.16 2.11
C GLN A 584 18.52 2.55 1.44
N GLU A 585 17.57 2.05 2.23
CA GLU A 585 16.39 1.34 1.76
C GLU A 585 15.21 1.62 2.70
N ALA A 586 14.00 1.65 2.15
CA ALA A 586 12.76 1.76 2.91
C ALA A 586 11.72 0.78 2.39
N TYR A 587 10.98 0.19 3.30
CA TYR A 587 9.91 -0.74 2.98
C TYR A 587 8.70 -0.47 3.88
N LYS A 588 7.55 -0.23 3.27
CA LYS A 588 6.29 -0.12 4.00
C LYS A 588 5.69 -1.50 4.21
N ILE A 589 5.35 -1.81 5.45
CA ILE A 589 4.85 -3.13 5.86
C ILE A 589 3.32 -3.17 5.93
N GLU A 590 2.65 -2.02 5.97
CA GLU A 590 1.19 -1.96 5.96
C GLU A 590 0.62 -2.40 4.62
N ALA A 591 0.10 -3.61 4.55
CA ALA A 591 -0.75 -4.08 3.49
C ALA A 591 -1.81 -5.00 4.10
N ASP A 592 -2.98 -4.98 3.54
CA ASP A 592 -4.31 -5.46 3.98
C ASP A 592 -4.41 -6.64 4.99
N ASN A 593 -3.31 -7.33 5.33
CA ASN A 593 -3.24 -8.38 6.34
C ASN A 593 -1.82 -8.57 6.92
N LEU A 594 -0.90 -7.62 6.71
CA LEU A 594 0.45 -7.67 7.24
C LEU A 594 0.67 -6.48 8.16
N SER A 595 0.95 -6.73 9.43
CA SER A 595 1.33 -5.69 10.38
C SER A 595 2.53 -6.13 11.22
N LEU A 596 3.32 -5.16 11.62
CA LEU A 596 4.32 -5.36 12.65
C LEU A 596 3.60 -5.60 13.99
N ILE A 597 4.22 -6.39 14.87
CA ILE A 597 3.64 -6.67 16.19
C ILE A 597 3.77 -5.43 17.05
N THR A 598 2.65 -4.78 17.35
CA THR A 598 2.61 -3.56 18.16
C THR A 598 3.32 -3.75 19.50
N ALA A 599 4.22 -2.84 19.86
CA ALA A 599 5.08 -2.86 21.06
C ALA A 599 6.09 -4.03 21.12
N SER A 600 6.23 -4.79 20.04
CA SER A 600 7.22 -5.87 19.92
C SER A 600 7.78 -5.95 18.51
N GLU A 601 7.84 -4.80 17.84
CA GLU A 601 8.40 -4.69 16.49
C GLU A 601 9.82 -5.22 16.46
N ASN A 602 10.10 -6.16 15.56
CA ASN A 602 11.43 -6.78 15.50
C ASN A 602 11.83 -7.20 14.08
N ILE A 603 13.12 -7.20 13.84
CA ILE A 603 13.79 -7.80 12.70
C ILE A 603 14.88 -8.71 13.21
N SER A 604 14.87 -9.96 12.81
CA SER A 604 15.93 -10.90 13.15
C SER A 604 16.97 -10.92 12.04
N VAL A 605 18.17 -10.49 12.35
CA VAL A 605 19.30 -10.54 11.43
C VAL A 605 19.85 -11.97 11.41
N LEU A 606 19.72 -12.64 10.28
CA LEU A 606 20.17 -14.02 10.11
C LEU A 606 21.63 -14.08 9.68
N ASN A 607 22.07 -13.14 8.85
CA ASN A 607 23.45 -12.84 8.48
C ASN A 607 23.53 -11.44 7.83
N ASP A 608 24.71 -11.02 7.37
CA ASP A 608 24.93 -9.67 6.79
C ASP A 608 24.04 -9.34 5.59
N SER A 609 23.55 -10.34 4.87
CA SER A 609 22.72 -10.16 3.68
C SER A 609 21.25 -10.58 3.87
N LEU A 610 20.96 -11.35 4.91
CA LEU A 610 19.65 -11.95 5.11
C LEU A 610 19.06 -11.50 6.44
N SER A 611 17.88 -10.90 6.39
CA SER A 611 17.13 -10.48 7.58
C SER A 611 15.69 -10.97 7.48
N LEU A 612 15.09 -11.32 8.61
CA LEU A 612 13.69 -11.73 8.72
C LEU A 612 12.92 -10.67 9.48
N ILE A 613 11.96 -10.02 8.83
CA ILE A 613 11.06 -9.04 9.42
C ILE A 613 9.91 -9.80 10.06
N CYS A 614 9.74 -9.61 11.36
CA CYS A 614 8.73 -10.31 12.18
C CYS A 614 7.37 -9.63 12.06
N LEU A 615 6.32 -10.42 11.81
CA LEU A 615 4.95 -9.93 11.65
C LEU A 615 3.98 -10.64 12.59
N ASP A 616 2.81 -10.05 12.77
CA ASP A 616 1.70 -10.65 13.53
C ASP A 616 1.10 -11.89 12.84
N THR A 617 1.22 -11.96 11.50
CA THR A 617 0.70 -13.06 10.67
C THR A 617 1.74 -13.57 9.67
N GLY A 618 2.91 -14.00 10.16
CA GLY A 618 3.98 -14.51 9.30
C GLY A 618 5.26 -13.70 9.38
N PHE A 619 6.00 -13.64 8.29
CA PHE A 619 7.26 -12.91 8.23
C PHE A 619 7.64 -12.56 6.79
N ILE A 620 8.56 -11.62 6.66
CA ILE A 620 9.18 -11.26 5.38
C ILE A 620 10.68 -11.55 5.47
N ILE A 621 11.22 -12.23 4.46
CA ILE A 621 12.67 -12.40 4.32
C ILE A 621 13.18 -11.29 3.39
N HIS A 622 14.08 -10.48 3.90
CA HIS A 622 14.85 -9.52 3.12
C HIS A 622 16.21 -10.12 2.76
N ASN A 623 16.54 -10.08 1.46
CA ASN A 623 17.82 -10.53 0.93
C ASN A 623 18.53 -9.36 0.24
N SER A 624 19.68 -8.93 0.78
CA SER A 624 20.54 -7.92 0.19
C SER A 624 21.68 -8.59 -0.56
N PRO A 625 21.70 -8.57 -1.91
CA PRO A 625 22.80 -9.18 -2.66
C PRO A 625 24.12 -8.46 -2.35
N LYS A 626 25.21 -9.23 -2.20
CA LYS A 626 26.56 -8.71 -1.90
C LYS A 626 27.17 -7.83 -3.00
N SER A 627 26.56 -7.78 -4.20
CA SER A 627 27.06 -6.93 -5.29
C SER A 627 26.63 -5.49 -5.07
N LYS A 628 27.60 -4.58 -5.10
CA LYS A 628 27.42 -3.11 -5.10
C LYS A 628 26.76 -2.56 -6.38
N GLN A 629 25.95 -3.31 -7.09
CA GLN A 629 25.08 -2.72 -8.09
C GLN A 629 24.00 -1.93 -7.35
N SER A 630 24.25 -0.63 -7.20
CA SER A 630 23.18 0.32 -7.02
C SER A 630 22.27 0.17 -8.25
N ASN A 631 21.26 -0.65 -8.16
CA ASN A 631 20.14 -0.47 -9.04
C ASN A 631 19.58 0.90 -8.66
N ASN A 632 19.92 1.90 -9.45
CA ASN A 632 19.14 3.14 -9.51
C ASN A 632 17.72 2.68 -9.75
N ILE A 633 16.89 2.71 -8.73
CA ILE A 633 15.45 2.56 -8.88
C ILE A 633 15.05 3.80 -9.66
N SER A 634 14.92 3.65 -10.97
CA SER A 634 14.35 4.69 -11.81
C SER A 634 12.88 4.76 -11.43
N LEU A 635 12.54 5.75 -10.63
CA LEU A 635 11.15 6.06 -10.31
C LEU A 635 10.47 6.55 -11.58
N THR A 636 9.23 6.13 -11.82
CA THR A 636 8.46 6.62 -12.95
C THR A 636 7.96 8.03 -12.67
N PRO A 637 8.13 8.98 -13.61
CA PRO A 637 7.58 10.32 -13.46
C PRO A 637 6.05 10.29 -13.43
N PRO A 638 5.38 11.23 -12.73
CA PRO A 638 3.94 11.32 -12.74
C PRO A 638 3.41 11.62 -14.14
N ASN A 639 2.38 10.91 -14.58
CA ASN A 639 1.69 11.16 -15.83
C ASN A 639 0.56 12.17 -15.62
N LEU A 640 0.46 13.17 -16.49
CA LEU A 640 -0.64 14.11 -16.49
C LEU A 640 -1.92 13.45 -17.03
N GLU A 641 -3.01 13.50 -16.26
CA GLU A 641 -4.30 12.94 -16.63
C GLU A 641 -5.26 13.98 -17.19
N TYR A 642 -5.42 15.08 -16.48
CA TYR A 642 -6.32 16.16 -16.90
C TYR A 642 -5.93 17.50 -16.29
N ILE A 643 -6.39 18.57 -16.94
CA ILE A 643 -6.40 19.91 -16.38
C ILE A 643 -7.83 20.43 -16.39
N ARG A 644 -8.35 20.81 -15.23
CA ARG A 644 -9.67 21.44 -15.06
C ARG A 644 -9.50 22.89 -14.72
N THR A 645 -10.31 23.76 -15.32
CA THR A 645 -10.28 25.20 -15.09
C THR A 645 -11.67 25.73 -14.80
N GLY A 646 -11.78 26.67 -13.84
CA GLY A 646 -13.03 27.35 -13.50
C GLY A 646 -14.10 26.49 -12.80
N LYS A 647 -15.34 26.98 -12.83
CA LYS A 647 -16.50 26.30 -12.27
C LYS A 647 -17.07 25.22 -13.18
N ASP A 648 -16.96 25.39 -14.48
CA ASP A 648 -17.37 24.41 -15.47
C ASP A 648 -16.20 23.51 -15.81
N ASN A 649 -16.37 22.24 -15.54
CA ASN A 649 -15.39 21.16 -15.66
C ASN A 649 -14.90 20.91 -17.11
N SER A 650 -14.49 21.91 -17.84
CA SER A 650 -13.91 21.74 -19.17
C SER A 650 -12.51 21.15 -19.04
N ILE A 651 -12.38 19.91 -19.43
CA ILE A 651 -11.10 19.19 -19.46
C ILE A 651 -10.55 19.30 -20.86
N ASN A 652 -9.27 19.62 -20.99
CA ASN A 652 -8.62 19.72 -22.26
C ASN A 652 -7.44 18.74 -22.34
N ASN A 653 -7.74 17.49 -22.70
CA ASN A 653 -6.71 16.43 -22.82
C ASN A 653 -5.77 16.61 -24.01
N ASN A 654 -6.13 17.43 -25.00
CA ASN A 654 -5.30 17.66 -26.19
C ASN A 654 -4.25 18.76 -26.00
N LEU A 655 -4.11 19.32 -24.79
CA LEU A 655 -3.22 20.45 -24.54
C LEU A 655 -1.83 20.06 -24.02
N LEU A 656 -1.50 18.78 -23.96
CA LEU A 656 -0.24 18.27 -23.41
C LEU A 656 1.02 18.73 -24.19
N ASN A 657 0.86 19.29 -25.39
CA ASN A 657 1.96 19.75 -26.23
C ASN A 657 1.82 21.21 -26.73
N LYS A 658 0.94 22.03 -26.17
CA LYS A 658 0.73 23.43 -26.58
C LYS A 658 0.64 24.35 -25.35
N ASP A 659 1.04 25.60 -25.53
CA ASP A 659 0.83 26.68 -24.54
C ASP A 659 -0.64 26.70 -24.06
N ILE A 660 -0.89 26.20 -22.86
CA ILE A 660 -2.22 26.15 -22.25
C ILE A 660 -2.59 27.58 -21.86
N LYS A 661 -3.62 28.14 -22.50
CA LYS A 661 -4.14 29.47 -22.20
C LYS A 661 -5.45 29.37 -21.45
N ILE A 662 -5.49 29.89 -20.23
CA ILE A 662 -6.63 29.83 -19.33
C ILE A 662 -7.21 31.24 -19.21
N ALA A 663 -8.53 31.37 -19.36
CA ALA A 663 -9.20 32.64 -19.19
C ALA A 663 -9.13 33.08 -17.71
N TYR A 664 -9.03 34.38 -17.44
CA TYR A 664 -8.93 34.91 -16.08
C TYR A 664 -10.15 34.53 -15.20
N GLN A 665 -11.31 34.35 -15.80
CA GLN A 665 -12.52 33.94 -15.08
C GLN A 665 -12.42 32.50 -14.56
N ASP A 666 -11.58 31.67 -15.20
CA ASP A 666 -11.39 30.26 -14.90
C ASP A 666 -10.04 30.01 -14.20
N ASN A 667 -9.54 30.99 -13.46
CA ASN A 667 -8.21 30.99 -12.84
C ASN A 667 -8.04 30.03 -11.63
N THR A 668 -9.03 29.19 -11.36
CA THR A 668 -8.88 28.02 -10.49
C THR A 668 -8.46 26.85 -11.37
N VAL A 669 -7.26 26.34 -11.15
CA VAL A 669 -6.64 25.28 -11.96
C VAL A 669 -6.48 24.03 -11.13
N THR A 670 -7.12 22.94 -11.55
CA THR A 670 -6.95 21.62 -10.93
C THR A 670 -6.28 20.71 -11.93
N ILE A 671 -5.16 20.12 -11.54
CA ILE A 671 -4.31 19.26 -12.36
C ILE A 671 -4.35 17.87 -11.76
N GLY A 672 -4.89 16.92 -12.52
CA GLY A 672 -4.92 15.51 -12.17
C GLY A 672 -3.73 14.76 -12.76
N PHE A 673 -3.17 13.87 -11.98
CA PHE A 673 -2.02 13.06 -12.37
C PHE A 673 -2.19 11.60 -11.91
N SER A 674 -1.48 10.69 -12.57
CA SER A 674 -1.34 9.30 -12.16
C SER A 674 0.13 8.92 -12.04
N VAL A 675 0.43 7.90 -11.27
CA VAL A 675 1.77 7.33 -11.15
C VAL A 675 1.69 5.83 -11.42
N ASN A 676 2.42 5.36 -12.42
CA ASN A 676 2.34 3.96 -12.86
C ASN A 676 2.78 2.91 -11.82
N ASP A 677 3.38 3.31 -10.72
CA ASP A 677 3.78 2.42 -9.63
C ASP A 677 2.91 2.65 -8.38
N ALA A 678 1.62 2.59 -8.59
CA ALA A 678 0.59 2.87 -7.59
C ALA A 678 0.61 1.96 -6.36
N PHE A 679 1.22 0.80 -6.47
CA PHE A 679 1.36 -0.12 -5.34
C PHE A 679 2.68 0.07 -4.57
N ALA A 680 3.57 0.93 -5.03
CA ALA A 680 4.66 1.43 -4.20
C ALA A 680 4.05 2.42 -3.20
N LYS A 681 3.49 1.92 -2.11
CA LYS A 681 2.86 2.73 -1.02
C LYS A 681 3.79 3.79 -0.41
N ASN A 682 5.04 3.84 -0.85
CA ASN A 682 6.04 4.83 -0.48
C ASN A 682 6.29 5.86 -1.58
N LEU A 683 5.62 5.77 -2.72
CA LEU A 683 5.71 6.81 -3.73
C LEU A 683 4.78 7.96 -3.35
N PHE A 684 5.39 9.10 -3.23
CA PHE A 684 4.71 10.38 -3.08
C PHE A 684 4.95 11.18 -4.33
N VAL A 685 3.97 11.97 -4.73
CA VAL A 685 4.18 12.99 -5.74
C VAL A 685 4.46 14.29 -5.02
N GLU A 686 5.60 14.86 -5.29
CA GLU A 686 5.92 16.22 -4.87
C GLU A 686 5.72 17.16 -6.05
N TYR A 687 5.28 18.36 -5.74
CA TYR A 687 4.97 19.37 -6.73
C TYR A 687 5.46 20.74 -6.29
N LEU A 688 5.80 21.55 -7.27
CA LEU A 688 6.24 22.92 -7.12
C LEU A 688 5.68 23.78 -8.28
N LEU A 689 4.88 24.77 -7.95
CA LEU A 689 4.50 25.80 -8.91
C LEU A 689 5.51 26.93 -8.80
N GLU A 690 6.37 27.08 -9.83
CA GLU A 690 7.39 28.14 -9.86
C GLU A 690 6.75 29.51 -9.67
N ASP A 691 7.43 30.40 -8.94
CA ASP A 691 7.00 31.75 -8.60
C ASP A 691 5.77 31.84 -7.64
N VAL A 692 5.21 30.70 -7.19
CA VAL A 692 4.10 30.66 -6.23
C VAL A 692 4.50 29.91 -4.98
N ASP A 693 5.05 28.70 -5.13
CA ASP A 693 5.47 27.87 -4.01
C ASP A 693 6.95 28.15 -3.67
N SER A 694 7.24 28.31 -2.40
CA SER A 694 8.63 28.52 -1.92
C SER A 694 9.40 27.22 -1.73
N THR A 695 8.69 26.08 -1.56
CA THR A 695 9.25 24.75 -1.31
C THR A 695 8.37 23.69 -1.97
N TRP A 696 8.98 22.54 -2.26
CA TRP A 696 8.25 21.38 -2.72
C TRP A 696 7.17 20.98 -1.72
N SER A 697 5.97 20.74 -2.21
CA SER A 697 4.79 20.29 -1.46
C SER A 697 4.43 18.87 -1.86
N GLN A 698 3.96 18.07 -0.91
CA GLN A 698 3.58 16.69 -1.15
C GLN A 698 2.07 16.57 -1.40
N ALA A 699 1.68 15.89 -2.48
CA ALA A 699 0.29 15.56 -2.74
C ALA A 699 -0.19 14.46 -1.78
N LYS A 700 -1.01 14.84 -0.80
CA LYS A 700 -1.52 13.94 0.24
C LYS A 700 -2.65 13.08 -0.33
N LYS A 701 -2.38 11.82 -0.70
CA LYS A 701 -3.40 10.80 -1.08
C LYS A 701 -4.45 11.25 -2.13
N GLN A 702 -4.18 12.33 -2.85
CA GLN A 702 -5.05 12.86 -3.90
C GLN A 702 -4.31 12.81 -5.21
N ASN A 703 -5.00 12.40 -6.27
CA ASN A 703 -4.47 12.35 -7.63
C ASN A 703 -4.56 13.68 -8.35
N TYR A 704 -4.76 14.76 -7.62
CA TYR A 704 -4.86 16.09 -8.18
C TYR A 704 -4.30 17.16 -7.25
N ILE A 705 -3.86 18.24 -7.87
CA ILE A 705 -3.40 19.46 -7.21
C ILE A 705 -4.34 20.56 -7.65
N SER A 706 -4.78 21.40 -6.72
CA SER A 706 -5.68 22.49 -7.04
C SER A 706 -5.13 23.82 -6.53
N TYR A 707 -4.96 24.76 -7.44
CA TYR A 707 -4.62 26.15 -7.16
C TYR A 707 -5.82 27.03 -7.42
N ALA A 708 -6.30 27.68 -6.37
CA ALA A 708 -7.44 28.56 -6.47
C ALA A 708 -7.01 30.02 -6.74
N ARG A 709 -7.67 30.67 -7.69
CA ARG A 709 -7.55 32.09 -7.95
C ARG A 709 -6.11 32.55 -8.27
N LEU A 710 -5.42 31.81 -9.11
CA LEU A 710 -4.10 32.25 -9.57
C LEU A 710 -4.17 33.60 -10.28
N PRO A 711 -3.23 34.52 -10.03
CA PRO A 711 -3.10 35.75 -10.80
C PRO A 711 -2.88 35.51 -12.28
N HIS A 712 -3.02 36.56 -13.10
CA HIS A 712 -2.63 36.44 -14.51
C HIS A 712 -1.11 36.37 -14.62
N GLY A 713 -0.61 35.46 -15.44
CA GLY A 713 0.83 35.20 -15.56
C GLY A 713 1.14 33.93 -16.34
N LYS A 714 2.42 33.65 -16.50
CA LYS A 714 2.94 32.38 -16.98
C LYS A 714 3.33 31.55 -15.77
N TYR A 715 3.01 30.26 -15.79
CA TYR A 715 3.27 29.34 -14.71
C TYR A 715 3.94 28.09 -15.24
N THR A 716 4.89 27.58 -14.48
CA THR A 716 5.55 26.29 -14.68
C THR A 716 5.31 25.44 -13.46
N LEU A 717 4.50 24.37 -13.60
CA LEU A 717 4.34 23.36 -12.57
C LEU A 717 5.30 22.22 -12.82
N ARG A 718 6.08 21.86 -11.81
CA ARG A 718 6.93 20.68 -11.80
C ARG A 718 6.35 19.63 -10.87
N LEU A 719 6.36 18.40 -11.31
CA LEU A 719 5.91 17.22 -10.57
C LEU A 719 7.00 16.16 -10.64
N HIS A 720 7.35 15.54 -9.54
CA HIS A 720 8.15 14.33 -9.54
C HIS A 720 7.63 13.32 -8.53
N SER A 721 7.92 12.05 -8.78
CA SER A 721 7.70 10.99 -7.81
C SER A 721 8.91 10.86 -6.90
N THR A 722 8.69 10.64 -5.61
CA THR A 722 9.75 10.36 -4.65
C THR A 722 9.37 9.19 -3.75
N ASP A 723 10.36 8.42 -3.34
CA ASP A 723 10.20 7.34 -2.35
C ASP A 723 10.41 7.82 -0.91
N GLY A 724 10.62 9.13 -0.71
CA GLY A 724 10.93 9.71 0.59
C GLY A 724 12.37 9.44 1.08
N LEU A 725 13.23 8.84 0.24
CA LEU A 725 14.63 8.50 0.53
C LEU A 725 15.63 9.34 -0.27
N ASN A 726 15.21 10.51 -0.75
CA ASN A 726 15.95 11.37 -1.67
C ASN A 726 16.17 10.75 -3.07
N ASN A 727 15.40 9.73 -3.45
CA ASN A 727 15.31 9.30 -4.84
C ASN A 727 14.13 10.04 -5.48
N TYR A 728 14.37 10.60 -6.66
CA TYR A 728 13.38 11.36 -7.41
C TYR A 728 13.31 10.82 -8.83
N SER A 729 12.11 10.82 -9.41
CA SER A 729 11.95 10.62 -10.85
C SER A 729 12.40 11.85 -11.62
N ASP A 730 12.47 11.75 -12.94
CA ASP A 730 12.52 12.94 -13.79
C ASP A 730 11.27 13.79 -13.56
N ASP A 731 11.43 15.12 -13.72
CA ASP A 731 10.34 16.06 -13.55
C ASP A 731 9.36 16.01 -14.73
N THR A 732 8.09 15.88 -14.44
CA THR A 732 7.00 16.19 -15.36
C THR A 732 6.73 17.68 -15.29
N ILE A 733 7.00 18.40 -16.39
CA ILE A 733 6.90 19.86 -16.45
C ILE A 733 5.66 20.26 -17.24
N ILE A 734 4.85 21.16 -16.69
CA ILE A 734 3.62 21.65 -17.29
C ILE A 734 3.68 23.17 -17.35
N HIS A 735 3.57 23.71 -18.57
CA HIS A 735 3.50 25.14 -18.79
C HIS A 735 2.07 25.57 -19.07
N PHE A 736 1.59 26.56 -18.34
CA PHE A 736 0.29 27.18 -18.61
C PHE A 736 0.33 28.68 -18.36
N ARG A 737 -0.60 29.41 -19.01
CA ARG A 737 -0.69 30.84 -18.88
C ARG A 737 -2.12 31.24 -18.55
N ILE A 738 -2.27 32.04 -17.50
CA ILE A 738 -3.53 32.70 -17.19
C ILE A 738 -3.55 34.06 -17.88
N LEU A 739 -4.52 34.24 -18.76
CA LEU A 739 -4.68 35.47 -19.52
C LEU A 739 -5.05 36.62 -18.59
N PRO A 740 -4.63 37.84 -18.88
CA PRO A 740 -5.03 38.99 -18.11
C PRO A 740 -6.55 39.22 -18.24
N PRO A 741 -7.22 39.71 -17.17
CA PRO A 741 -8.61 40.12 -17.27
C PRO A 741 -8.80 41.22 -18.32
N TRP A 742 -10.00 41.27 -18.91
CA TRP A 742 -10.32 42.19 -20.01
C TRP A 742 -9.92 43.64 -19.71
N TYR A 743 -10.00 44.03 -18.43
CA TYR A 743 -9.68 45.40 -17.99
C TYR A 743 -8.16 45.67 -17.85
N LEU A 744 -7.28 44.64 -17.97
CA LEU A 744 -5.80 44.74 -18.02
C LEU A 744 -5.26 44.47 -19.42
N THR A 745 -6.10 44.39 -20.41
CA THR A 745 -5.68 44.22 -21.81
C THR A 745 -5.31 45.54 -22.44
N SER A 746 -4.38 45.52 -23.39
CA SER A 746 -3.89 46.76 -24.10
C SER A 746 -5.03 47.55 -24.73
N TRP A 747 -6.07 46.87 -25.25
CA TRP A 747 -7.20 47.52 -25.85
C TRP A 747 -8.06 48.26 -24.83
N TRP A 748 -8.20 47.71 -23.57
CA TRP A 748 -8.93 48.35 -22.49
C TRP A 748 -8.20 49.64 -22.03
N TYR A 749 -6.86 49.59 -21.91
CA TYR A 749 -6.07 50.78 -21.62
C TYR A 749 -6.29 51.84 -22.68
N LEU A 750 -6.41 51.44 -23.95
CA LEU A 750 -6.71 52.32 -25.06
C LEU A 750 -8.13 52.94 -24.89
N VAL A 751 -9.11 52.12 -24.54
CA VAL A 751 -10.48 52.59 -24.23
C VAL A 751 -10.50 53.52 -23.02
N CYS A 752 -9.80 53.17 -21.94
CA CYS A 752 -9.67 54.02 -20.77
C CYS A 752 -9.01 55.35 -21.10
N THR A 753 -7.93 55.29 -21.93
CA THR A 753 -7.24 56.53 -22.38
C THR A 753 -8.17 57.41 -23.21
N LEU A 754 -8.96 56.79 -24.11
CA LEU A 754 -9.96 57.54 -24.91
C LEU A 754 -11.08 58.08 -24.00
N LEU A 755 -11.50 57.32 -23.00
CA LEU A 755 -12.52 57.77 -22.01
C LEU A 755 -11.95 58.92 -21.15
N ILE A 756 -10.71 58.84 -20.73
CA ILE A 756 -10.03 59.92 -20.01
C ILE A 756 -9.95 61.16 -20.86
N ILE A 757 -9.52 61.03 -22.14
CA ILE A 757 -9.48 62.15 -23.08
C ILE A 757 -10.91 62.71 -23.29
N ALA A 758 -11.92 61.82 -23.47
CA ALA A 758 -13.31 62.26 -23.61
C ALA A 758 -13.85 62.94 -22.32
N SER A 759 -13.43 62.41 -21.14
CA SER A 759 -13.79 63.01 -19.84
C SER A 759 -13.13 64.40 -19.64
N PHE A 760 -11.84 64.50 -20.02
CA PHE A 760 -11.15 65.80 -20.02
C PHE A 760 -11.81 66.80 -20.96
N PHE A 761 -12.23 66.32 -22.14
CA PHE A 761 -12.96 67.13 -23.10
C PHE A 761 -14.37 67.49 -22.57
N ALA A 762 -15.05 66.51 -21.95
CA ALA A 762 -16.34 66.78 -21.27
C ALA A 762 -16.20 67.74 -20.06
N ILE A 763 -15.16 67.54 -19.25
CA ILE A 763 -14.84 68.46 -18.14
C ILE A 763 -14.48 69.83 -18.66
N PHE A 764 -13.70 69.93 -19.76
CA PHE A 764 -13.41 71.20 -20.43
C PHE A 764 -14.68 71.88 -20.93
N LEU A 765 -15.62 71.08 -21.49
CA LEU A 765 -16.92 71.64 -21.92
C LEU A 765 -17.82 72.02 -20.71
N LEU A 766 -17.78 71.23 -19.62
CA LEU A 766 -18.49 71.53 -18.35
C LEU A 766 -17.85 72.70 -17.59
N MET A 767 -16.49 72.76 -17.59
CA MET A 767 -15.81 73.91 -17.03
C MET A 767 -16.11 75.17 -17.83
N LYS A 768 -16.23 75.08 -19.17
CA LYS A 768 -16.66 76.14 -20.05
C LYS A 768 -18.12 76.51 -19.74
N LYS A 769 -19.01 75.54 -19.44
CA LYS A 769 -20.38 75.80 -18.94
C LYS A 769 -20.43 76.25 -17.48
N GLN A 770 -19.56 75.71 -16.59
CA GLN A 770 -19.49 76.12 -15.19
C GLN A 770 -18.88 77.48 -14.95
N LEU A 771 -17.94 77.93 -15.77
CA LEU A 771 -17.52 79.32 -15.75
C LEU A 771 -18.67 80.31 -16.06
N GLN A 772 -19.68 79.82 -16.76
CA GLN A 772 -20.99 80.57 -16.95
C GLN A 772 -22.01 80.36 -15.84
N ALA A 773 -21.85 79.22 -15.05
CA ALA A 773 -22.82 78.88 -14.00
C ALA A 773 -22.31 79.10 -12.57
N LYS A 774 -21.07 79.60 -12.36
CA LYS A 774 -20.40 79.70 -11.08
C LYS A 774 -20.87 80.82 -10.17
N ASN A 775 -22.00 81.49 -10.47
CA ASN A 775 -22.62 82.49 -9.55
C ASN A 775 -23.84 82.01 -8.79
N LEU A 776 -24.18 80.72 -8.87
CA LEU A 776 -25.36 80.29 -8.06
C LEU A 776 -25.06 78.94 -7.36
N LYS A 777 -25.05 79.02 -6.02
CA LYS A 777 -25.17 77.94 -5.06
C LYS A 777 -23.87 77.25 -4.58
N ARG A 778 -23.23 77.89 -3.65
CA ARG A 778 -22.61 77.26 -2.48
C ARG A 778 -23.63 77.14 -1.38
N MET A 779 -23.91 75.95 -1.03
CA MET A 779 -24.19 75.48 0.34
C MET A 779 -25.07 74.18 0.32
N LYS A 780 -24.66 73.28 1.11
CA LYS A 780 -25.31 72.07 1.67
C LYS A 780 -24.73 70.77 1.07
N ILE A 781 -24.04 70.16 1.87
CA ILE A 781 -24.19 68.74 2.37
C ILE A 781 -22.80 68.13 2.64
N LYS A 782 -22.47 68.15 3.89
CA LYS A 782 -21.50 67.21 4.48
C LYS A 782 -22.25 66.58 5.65
N GLU A 783 -22.61 65.34 5.52
CA GLU A 783 -22.95 64.55 6.73
C GLU A 783 -23.71 63.25 6.42
N THR A 784 -23.23 62.30 5.67
CA THR A 784 -23.90 60.98 5.74
C THR A 784 -23.09 59.79 5.18
N GLU A 785 -21.79 59.80 5.17
CA GLU A 785 -21.10 58.69 4.47
C GLU A 785 -20.07 57.87 5.32
N PHE A 786 -20.21 57.90 6.64
CA PHE A 786 -19.20 57.23 7.50
C PHE A 786 -19.68 55.92 8.16
N LEU A 787 -20.90 55.48 7.98
CA LEU A 787 -21.45 54.36 8.78
C LEU A 787 -21.66 53.04 8.02
N ARG A 788 -21.30 52.97 6.74
CA ARG A 788 -21.61 51.75 5.95
C ARG A 788 -20.51 50.75 5.75
N GLN A 789 -19.27 51.11 6.06
CA GLN A 789 -18.12 50.25 5.73
C GLN A 789 -17.71 49.24 6.82
N MET A 790 -18.31 49.26 7.98
CA MET A 790 -17.83 48.42 9.10
C MET A 790 -18.53 47.05 9.27
N ASN A 791 -19.61 46.84 8.57
CA ASN A 791 -20.41 45.61 8.77
C ASN A 791 -20.09 44.41 7.80
N GLU A 792 -19.37 44.65 6.72
CA GLU A 792 -19.11 43.58 5.75
C GLU A 792 -17.88 42.70 6.10
N GLN A 793 -16.96 43.17 6.93
CA GLN A 793 -15.74 42.41 7.25
C GLN A 793 -15.92 41.32 8.30
N LEU A 794 -16.96 41.37 9.12
CA LEU A 794 -17.13 40.37 10.20
C LEU A 794 -17.76 39.03 9.76
N GLN A 795 -18.48 39.00 8.65
CA GLN A 795 -19.13 37.74 8.23
C GLN A 795 -18.19 36.74 7.55
N ASN A 796 -17.14 37.16 6.88
CA ASN A 796 -16.23 36.28 6.14
C ASN A 796 -15.28 35.47 7.03
N GLU A 797 -15.06 35.89 8.28
CA GLU A 797 -14.14 35.22 9.19
C GLU A 797 -14.76 33.99 9.89
N ILE A 798 -16.07 33.97 9.99
CA ILE A 798 -16.83 32.91 10.67
C ILE A 798 -16.92 31.63 9.82
N GLU A 799 -17.07 31.75 8.49
CA GLU A 799 -17.22 30.59 7.61
C GLU A 799 -15.93 29.76 7.45
N ARG A 800 -14.77 30.43 7.44
CA ARG A 800 -13.47 29.75 7.27
C ARG A 800 -13.11 28.85 8.46
N LYS A 801 -13.53 29.24 9.65
CA LYS A 801 -13.26 28.46 10.88
C LYS A 801 -14.19 27.26 11.08
N ASN A 802 -15.34 27.21 10.39
CA ASN A 802 -16.24 26.05 10.47
C ASN A 802 -15.75 24.87 9.62
N ALA A 803 -15.02 25.13 8.53
CA ALA A 803 -14.49 24.10 7.65
C ALA A 803 -13.41 23.22 8.33
N GLU A 804 -12.60 23.80 9.22
CA GLU A 804 -11.53 23.04 9.93
C GLU A 804 -12.07 22.01 10.93
N LEU A 805 -13.16 22.33 11.63
CA LEU A 805 -13.79 21.39 12.56
C LEU A 805 -14.53 20.27 11.83
N PHE A 806 -15.10 20.57 10.67
CA PHE A 806 -15.78 19.58 9.84
C PHE A 806 -14.80 18.55 9.27
N THR A 807 -13.60 18.99 8.87
CA THR A 807 -12.53 18.10 8.38
C THR A 807 -12.07 17.12 9.46
N GLN A 808 -11.97 17.56 10.71
CA GLN A 808 -11.58 16.69 11.85
C GLN A 808 -12.68 15.69 12.22
N ALA A 809 -13.93 16.11 12.19
CA ALA A 809 -15.07 15.22 12.38
C ALA A 809 -15.14 14.15 11.28
N SER A 810 -14.90 14.54 10.02
CA SER A 810 -14.80 13.63 8.87
C SER A 810 -13.69 12.58 9.02
N PHE A 811 -12.55 12.95 9.56
CA PHE A 811 -11.45 12.02 9.82
C PHE A 811 -11.81 10.96 10.87
N ILE A 812 -12.50 11.39 11.94
CA ILE A 812 -13.00 10.46 12.98
C ILE A 812 -14.06 9.51 12.40
N ILE A 813 -14.93 10.02 11.53
CA ILE A 813 -15.95 9.22 10.83
C ILE A 813 -15.30 8.15 9.94
N GLN A 814 -14.33 8.52 9.10
CA GLN A 814 -13.63 7.60 8.21
C GLN A 814 -12.88 6.51 8.99
N LYS A 815 -12.20 6.87 10.07
CA LYS A 815 -11.53 5.92 10.97
C LYS A 815 -12.53 4.91 11.56
N ASN A 816 -13.67 5.40 12.05
CA ASN A 816 -14.70 4.55 12.66
C ASN A 816 -15.40 3.65 11.64
N GLU A 817 -15.69 4.15 10.43
CA GLU A 817 -16.23 3.34 9.34
C GLU A 817 -15.28 2.21 8.92
N LEU A 818 -14.00 2.50 8.85
CA LEU A 818 -12.97 1.51 8.49
C LEU A 818 -12.89 0.38 9.52
N ILE A 819 -12.93 0.72 10.80
CA ILE A 819 -12.92 -0.26 11.90
C ILE A 819 -14.22 -1.08 11.93
N LEU A 820 -15.36 -0.45 11.67
CA LEU A 820 -16.66 -1.13 11.62
C LEU A 820 -16.77 -2.07 10.40
N ASN A 821 -16.22 -1.65 9.26
CA ASN A 821 -16.18 -2.50 8.06
C ASN A 821 -15.26 -3.72 8.27
N LEU A 822 -14.11 -3.52 8.90
CA LEU A 822 -13.21 -4.61 9.30
C LEU A 822 -13.91 -5.59 10.24
N LYS A 823 -14.66 -5.08 11.23
CA LYS A 823 -15.44 -5.89 12.15
C LYS A 823 -16.50 -6.71 11.44
N ARG A 824 -17.25 -6.10 10.50
CA ARG A 824 -18.27 -6.79 9.70
C ARG A 824 -17.69 -7.90 8.84
N ILE A 825 -16.52 -7.67 8.22
CA ILE A 825 -15.81 -8.67 7.43
C ILE A 825 -15.39 -9.85 8.31
N VAL A 826 -14.88 -9.57 9.49
CA VAL A 826 -14.49 -10.60 10.47
C VAL A 826 -15.70 -11.41 10.91
N ASP A 827 -16.83 -10.76 11.19
CA ASP A 827 -18.09 -11.41 11.59
C ASP A 827 -18.67 -12.25 10.44
N GLU A 828 -18.57 -11.78 9.19
CA GLU A 828 -19.06 -12.49 8.01
C GLU A 828 -18.21 -13.72 7.66
N ILE A 829 -16.90 -13.65 7.85
CA ILE A 829 -15.99 -14.78 7.66
C ILE A 829 -16.28 -15.88 8.69
N CYS A 830 -16.62 -15.50 9.92
CA CYS A 830 -16.90 -16.46 10.99
C CYS A 830 -18.29 -17.08 10.95
N SER A 831 -19.28 -16.37 10.40
CA SER A 831 -20.64 -16.91 10.23
C SER A 831 -20.71 -18.04 9.19
N LYS A 832 -19.70 -18.15 8.31
CA LYS A 832 -19.66 -19.14 7.21
C LYS A 832 -18.75 -20.35 7.47
N ASN A 833 -18.00 -20.38 8.60
CA ASN A 833 -17.04 -21.45 8.87
C ASN A 833 -17.21 -22.04 10.27
N THR A 834 -17.69 -23.27 10.31
CA THR A 834 -18.03 -24.03 11.55
C THR A 834 -16.84 -24.78 12.16
N GLN A 835 -15.60 -24.36 11.97
CA GLN A 835 -14.46 -25.03 12.61
C GLN A 835 -14.16 -24.44 13.99
N LYS A 836 -14.36 -25.25 15.03
CA LYS A 836 -14.12 -24.92 16.45
C LYS A 836 -12.73 -24.38 16.79
N ALA A 837 -11.74 -24.54 15.89
CA ALA A 837 -10.37 -24.08 16.10
C ALA A 837 -10.16 -22.56 15.89
N LEU A 838 -11.10 -21.88 15.26
CA LEU A 838 -10.98 -20.44 14.94
C LEU A 838 -11.62 -19.50 15.96
N ILE A 839 -12.40 -20.02 16.90
CA ILE A 839 -13.13 -19.22 17.89
C ILE A 839 -12.21 -18.34 18.77
N PRO A 840 -11.06 -18.81 19.26
CA PRO A 840 -10.19 -17.97 20.10
C PRO A 840 -9.53 -16.82 19.32
N LEU A 841 -9.21 -17.06 18.05
CA LEU A 841 -8.64 -16.03 17.16
C LEU A 841 -9.67 -14.94 16.85
N TYR A 842 -10.90 -15.34 16.59
CA TYR A 842 -12.04 -14.45 16.39
C TYR A 842 -12.31 -13.55 17.60
N GLN A 843 -12.33 -14.13 18.79
CA GLN A 843 -12.51 -13.37 20.02
C GLN A 843 -11.39 -12.35 20.22
N LYS A 844 -10.15 -12.70 19.87
CA LYS A 844 -8.98 -11.82 20.01
C LYS A 844 -9.01 -10.68 18.99
N ILE A 845 -9.38 -10.97 17.74
CA ILE A 845 -9.54 -9.94 16.71
C ILE A 845 -10.68 -8.99 17.06
N ASN A 846 -11.83 -9.50 17.48
CA ASN A 846 -12.96 -8.67 17.89
C ASN A 846 -12.65 -7.82 19.14
N HIS A 847 -11.86 -8.35 20.08
CA HIS A 847 -11.38 -7.57 21.21
C HIS A 847 -10.43 -6.44 20.79
N LEU A 848 -9.53 -6.70 19.85
CA LEU A 848 -8.62 -5.67 19.31
C LEU A 848 -9.37 -4.60 18.51
N LEU A 849 -10.36 -4.98 17.71
CA LEU A 849 -11.20 -4.04 16.97
C LEU A 849 -12.07 -3.20 17.93
N ALA A 850 -12.58 -3.81 18.98
CA ALA A 850 -13.35 -3.11 20.01
C ALA A 850 -12.52 -2.12 20.83
N ASN A 851 -11.26 -2.46 21.13
CA ASN A 851 -10.36 -1.58 21.88
C ASN A 851 -9.83 -0.40 21.05
N ASN A 852 -9.77 -0.52 19.72
CA ASN A 852 -9.38 0.57 18.84
C ASN A 852 -10.54 1.50 18.45
N LEU A 853 -11.78 1.15 18.78
CA LEU A 853 -12.94 2.03 18.79
C LEU A 853 -12.96 2.91 20.06
N ASN A 854 -11.81 3.38 20.52
CA ASN A 854 -11.76 4.22 21.72
C ASN A 854 -12.26 5.63 21.38
N THR A 855 -13.58 5.76 21.31
CA THR A 855 -14.30 7.00 20.99
C THR A 855 -14.16 8.07 22.07
N GLU A 856 -13.71 7.70 23.26
CA GLU A 856 -13.64 8.63 24.41
C GLU A 856 -12.53 9.67 24.26
N ASP A 857 -11.35 9.27 23.80
CA ASP A 857 -10.22 10.19 23.68
C ASP A 857 -10.34 11.06 22.41
N ASP A 858 -10.83 10.49 21.30
CA ASP A 858 -11.14 11.24 20.08
C ASP A 858 -12.22 12.31 20.36
N TRP A 859 -13.23 11.95 21.19
CA TRP A 859 -14.25 12.89 21.63
C TRP A 859 -13.73 13.99 22.55
N LYS A 860 -12.82 13.68 23.46
CA LYS A 860 -12.21 14.70 24.33
C LYS A 860 -11.48 15.77 23.51
N ILE A 861 -10.67 15.35 22.54
CA ILE A 861 -9.96 16.27 21.64
C ILE A 861 -10.91 17.13 20.82
N PHE A 862 -11.95 16.51 20.27
CA PHE A 862 -12.98 17.20 19.51
C PHE A 862 -13.72 18.23 20.38
N LEU A 863 -14.15 17.83 21.59
CA LEU A 863 -14.88 18.71 22.50
C LEU A 863 -14.06 19.89 22.98
N ILE A 864 -12.76 19.70 23.27
CA ILE A 864 -11.85 20.78 23.65
C ILE A 864 -11.78 21.82 22.53
N LYS A 865 -11.57 21.40 21.29
CA LYS A 865 -11.48 22.31 20.15
C LYS A 865 -12.83 22.97 19.82
N PHE A 866 -13.92 22.23 19.99
CA PHE A 866 -15.26 22.77 19.83
C PHE A 866 -15.53 23.86 20.87
N GLU A 867 -15.19 23.62 22.15
CA GLU A 867 -15.36 24.61 23.24
C GLU A 867 -14.46 25.86 23.06
N GLN A 868 -13.24 25.69 22.58
CA GLN A 868 -12.35 26.81 22.23
C GLN A 868 -12.96 27.76 21.20
N LYS A 869 -13.86 27.24 20.37
CA LYS A 869 -14.48 28.01 19.30
C LYS A 869 -15.87 28.50 19.66
N HIS A 870 -16.63 27.69 20.35
CA HIS A 870 -17.99 28.00 20.80
C HIS A 870 -17.97 28.20 22.33
N HIS A 871 -17.29 29.30 22.77
CA HIS A 871 -17.09 29.60 24.18
C HIS A 871 -18.42 29.61 24.93
N ASN A 872 -18.44 28.91 26.05
CA ASN A 872 -19.62 28.77 26.92
C ASN A 872 -20.81 27.97 26.36
N PHE A 873 -20.74 27.39 25.17
CA PHE A 873 -21.85 26.66 24.57
C PHE A 873 -22.37 25.54 25.50
N PHE A 874 -21.49 24.69 26.01
CA PHE A 874 -21.89 23.62 26.91
C PHE A 874 -22.27 24.15 28.30
N LYS A 875 -21.67 25.22 28.74
CA LYS A 875 -22.01 25.87 30.00
C LYS A 875 -23.43 26.46 29.94
N THR A 876 -23.72 27.18 28.90
CA THR A 876 -25.08 27.76 28.65
C THR A 876 -26.15 26.67 28.55
N LEU A 877 -25.82 25.57 27.83
CA LEU A 877 -26.76 24.43 27.72
C LEU A 877 -27.00 23.74 29.05
N LYS A 878 -25.98 23.57 29.90
CA LYS A 878 -26.13 22.96 31.22
C LYS A 878 -26.87 23.87 32.21
N GLU A 879 -26.64 25.15 32.13
CA GLU A 879 -27.37 26.12 32.97
C GLU A 879 -28.86 26.17 32.68
N HIS A 880 -29.23 26.14 31.37
CA HIS A 880 -30.63 26.20 30.98
C HIS A 880 -31.34 24.85 30.98
N TYR A 881 -30.57 23.73 30.80
CA TYR A 881 -31.10 22.38 30.70
C TYR A 881 -30.23 21.37 31.53
N PRO A 882 -30.28 21.42 32.87
CA PRO A 882 -29.42 20.58 33.76
C PRO A 882 -29.59 19.07 33.53
N GLN A 883 -30.72 18.63 32.94
CA GLN A 883 -31.06 17.22 32.67
C GLN A 883 -30.34 16.62 31.47
N LEU A 884 -29.49 17.38 30.74
CA LEU A 884 -28.75 16.88 29.61
C LEU A 884 -27.56 16.05 30.06
N THR A 885 -27.49 14.83 29.58
CA THR A 885 -26.37 13.92 29.81
C THR A 885 -25.18 14.26 28.91
N THR A 886 -24.02 13.67 29.20
CA THR A 886 -22.82 13.86 28.36
C THR A 886 -23.07 13.46 26.90
N ASN A 887 -23.83 12.40 26.67
CA ASN A 887 -24.18 11.97 25.31
C ASN A 887 -25.17 12.92 24.63
N ASP A 888 -26.07 13.55 25.39
CA ASP A 888 -26.94 14.59 24.84
C ASP A 888 -26.10 15.81 24.42
N LEU A 889 -25.08 16.20 25.19
CA LEU A 889 -24.19 17.32 24.87
C LEU A 889 -23.33 17.04 23.63
N ARG A 890 -22.85 15.81 23.46
CA ARG A 890 -22.18 15.36 22.23
C ARG A 890 -23.09 15.54 21.01
N LEU A 891 -24.35 15.11 21.14
CA LEU A 891 -25.36 15.28 20.09
C LEU A 891 -25.64 16.75 19.81
N CYS A 892 -25.70 17.59 20.84
CA CYS A 892 -25.86 19.05 20.68
C CYS A 892 -24.70 19.69 19.90
N ALA A 893 -23.47 19.25 20.15
CA ALA A 893 -22.30 19.75 19.40
C ALA A 893 -22.36 19.36 17.90
N CYS A 894 -22.76 18.14 17.59
CA CYS A 894 -22.98 17.69 16.21
C CYS A 894 -24.07 18.53 15.51
N LEU A 895 -25.15 18.81 16.21
CA LEU A 895 -26.26 19.61 15.70
C LEU A 895 -25.86 21.07 15.49
N LYS A 896 -25.05 21.66 16.39
CA LYS A 896 -24.49 23.01 16.23
C LYS A 896 -23.57 23.12 15.01
N LEU A 897 -22.87 22.05 14.65
CA LEU A 897 -22.06 21.96 13.43
C LEU A 897 -22.87 21.58 12.18
N ASN A 898 -24.20 21.47 12.33
CA ASN A 898 -25.14 21.12 11.26
C ASN A 898 -24.82 19.77 10.57
N MET A 899 -24.30 18.82 11.34
CA MET A 899 -23.98 17.48 10.81
C MET A 899 -25.26 16.69 10.53
N ASP A 900 -25.25 15.92 9.46
CA ASP A 900 -26.40 15.06 9.12
C ASP A 900 -26.56 13.90 10.11
N THR A 901 -27.69 13.19 10.00
CA THR A 901 -28.01 12.09 10.93
C THR A 901 -27.06 10.90 10.73
N LYS A 902 -26.57 10.70 9.53
CA LYS A 902 -25.66 9.60 9.17
C LYS A 902 -24.26 9.87 9.71
N ASP A 903 -23.75 11.08 9.49
CA ASP A 903 -22.45 11.50 9.99
C ASP A 903 -22.43 11.55 11.53
N THR A 904 -23.53 12.03 12.12
CA THR A 904 -23.70 12.04 13.57
C THR A 904 -23.71 10.59 14.13
N ALA A 905 -24.36 9.66 13.44
CA ALA A 905 -24.39 8.26 13.81
C ALA A 905 -23.00 7.61 13.76
N SER A 906 -22.26 7.87 12.68
CA SER A 906 -20.87 7.39 12.51
C SER A 906 -19.94 8.01 13.56
N LEU A 907 -20.04 9.30 13.82
CA LEU A 907 -19.20 10.00 14.80
C LEU A 907 -19.48 9.54 16.24
N MET A 908 -20.75 9.28 16.56
CA MET A 908 -21.16 8.84 17.89
C MET A 908 -21.10 7.30 18.07
N ASN A 909 -20.74 6.58 17.03
CA ASN A 909 -20.73 5.10 16.99
C ASN A 909 -22.07 4.48 17.40
N LEU A 910 -23.16 5.01 16.85
CA LEU A 910 -24.51 4.56 17.10
C LEU A 910 -25.24 4.27 15.79
N SER A 911 -26.28 3.45 15.84
CA SER A 911 -27.11 3.27 14.63
C SER A 911 -27.90 4.55 14.30
N ILE A 912 -28.19 4.76 13.02
CA ILE A 912 -29.02 5.89 12.56
C ILE A 912 -30.32 5.96 13.34
N ARG A 913 -30.97 4.81 13.55
CA ARG A 913 -32.21 4.68 14.35
C ARG A 913 -32.01 5.08 15.81
N SER A 914 -30.83 4.81 16.37
CA SER A 914 -30.48 5.24 17.74
C SER A 914 -30.27 6.74 17.81
N ILE A 915 -29.66 7.36 16.81
CA ILE A 915 -29.52 8.83 16.74
C ILE A 915 -30.89 9.50 16.58
N GLU A 916 -31.77 8.98 15.75
CA GLU A 916 -33.13 9.49 15.61
C GLU A 916 -33.91 9.43 16.93
N ASN A 917 -33.80 8.32 17.64
CA ASN A 917 -34.37 8.18 18.96
C ASN A 917 -33.74 9.15 19.98
N ASN A 918 -32.43 9.35 19.92
CA ASN A 918 -31.73 10.31 20.78
C ASN A 918 -32.13 11.75 20.43
N ARG A 919 -32.27 12.11 19.15
CA ARG A 919 -32.81 13.41 18.72
C ARG A 919 -34.25 13.63 19.21
N TYR A 920 -35.07 12.60 19.16
CA TYR A 920 -36.41 12.64 19.71
C TYR A 920 -36.42 12.86 21.24
N ARG A 921 -35.58 12.14 21.98
CA ARG A 921 -35.43 12.30 23.44
C ARG A 921 -34.82 13.65 23.80
N LEU A 922 -33.83 14.11 23.03
CA LEU A 922 -33.23 15.43 23.20
C LEU A 922 -34.27 16.53 23.00
N ARG A 923 -35.12 16.44 21.98
CA ARG A 923 -36.21 17.37 21.72
C ARG A 923 -37.17 17.47 22.93
N LYS A 924 -37.52 16.34 23.54
CA LYS A 924 -38.32 16.27 24.78
C LYS A 924 -37.62 16.95 25.98
N LYS A 925 -36.33 16.70 26.15
CA LYS A 925 -35.54 17.31 27.23
C LYS A 925 -35.39 18.82 27.07
N LEU A 926 -35.40 19.32 25.84
CA LEU A 926 -35.32 20.74 25.50
C LEU A 926 -36.72 21.44 25.46
N ASN A 927 -37.81 20.70 25.65
CA ASN A 927 -39.19 21.18 25.60
C ASN A 927 -39.58 21.83 24.26
N LEU A 928 -39.02 21.34 23.12
CA LEU A 928 -39.24 21.89 21.79
C LEU A 928 -40.53 21.30 21.15
N LYS A 929 -41.34 22.12 20.52
CA LYS A 929 -42.53 21.68 19.76
C LYS A 929 -42.12 20.88 18.53
N SER A 930 -42.98 19.97 18.07
CA SER A 930 -42.73 19.10 16.91
C SER A 930 -42.42 19.86 15.60
N THR A 931 -42.86 21.05 15.46
CA THR A 931 -42.68 21.94 14.30
C THR A 931 -41.39 22.73 14.30
N GLN A 932 -40.66 22.78 15.42
CA GLN A 932 -39.38 23.51 15.50
C GLN A 932 -38.22 22.63 15.01
N ASN A 933 -37.41 23.15 14.10
CA ASN A 933 -36.21 22.42 13.66
C ASN A 933 -35.14 22.37 14.78
N LEU A 934 -34.66 21.20 15.09
CA LEU A 934 -33.70 21.00 16.18
C LEU A 934 -32.32 21.60 15.81
N ASN A 935 -31.91 21.57 14.56
CA ASN A 935 -30.66 22.17 14.11
C ASN A 935 -30.72 23.69 14.20
N ASP A 936 -31.82 24.30 13.74
CA ASP A 936 -31.99 25.76 13.80
C ASP A 936 -31.97 26.28 15.23
N PHE A 937 -32.53 25.51 16.17
CA PHE A 937 -32.48 25.84 17.60
C PHE A 937 -31.02 25.92 18.11
N PHE A 938 -30.15 24.96 17.74
CA PHE A 938 -28.76 25.01 18.19
C PHE A 938 -27.93 26.06 17.46
N LEU A 939 -28.27 26.40 16.24
CA LEU A 939 -27.61 27.50 15.51
C LEU A 939 -27.80 28.85 16.20
N THR A 940 -28.94 29.07 16.87
CA THR A 940 -29.27 30.34 17.57
C THR A 940 -28.67 30.43 18.98
N ILE A 941 -28.19 29.36 19.58
CA ILE A 941 -27.54 29.37 20.89
C ILE A 941 -26.08 29.81 20.69
N ASN A 942 -25.71 30.95 21.21
CA ASN A 942 -24.35 31.46 21.23
C ASN A 942 -23.52 30.86 22.36
#